data_ed1530e362dd63ef3a8b1370c9d85520
#
_entry.id   ed1530e362dd63ef3a8b1370c9d85520
#
_cell.length_a   1.000
_cell.length_b   1.000
_cell.length_c   1.000
_cell.angle_alpha   90.00
_cell.angle_beta   90.00
_cell.angle_gamma   90.00
#
_symmetry.space_group_name_H-M   'P 1'
#
loop_
_entity.id
_entity.type
_entity.pdbx_description
1 polymer ?
#
loop_
_entity_poly.entity_id
_entity_poly.type
_entity_poly.pdbx_seq_one_letter_code
_entity_poly.pdbx_strand_id
1 'polypeptide(L)'
;MPEAKEPVILSPEKIPQHADDTDVLVDKIIGMVKGYSPNANTDMIYVAYKLAKSAHSHQFRRSGAPYIEHPVQLAYIAAQLSLDATAISAALVHDVVEDTPYTYENIETIFGKSVAELVDGVTKLRKIKYNTREEQQVENLRKMFLAMAKDIRVVIIKLIDRLHNMRTLNFMPRAKQLLISKETLDVYAPLAHRLGMSKIKIELEDLALKYLDPVAYEEIRQSINQKKDEREKYIRDIMDVLREKLDQMNIKSQVTGRAKHFYSIFRKMYTQNKTIDELYDLFAVRIIVDTVADCYAVLGMVHDLYTPVPMRFKDYIAMPKPNMYQSLHTTVIGPNGTPFEIQIRTWEMHRIAENGIAAHWKYKEGISGKTDMDSKLEWVRQLLDTQTNIIDTDDFFNTLKFDLFEEEVFVFTPQGKVISLPAKSTVIDFAFAIHSEVGYKMSGAKVNGKIVPNNYMVQNGEIVEILTANTHGPSRDWLKICRTSQAKNKINQWFKRERRDENIEHGKELIERELRRIGNTHEQLFKQEWIAILLRRYGFQSIDDLYASVGYGGLTAQKVVFRLRDEWTKLNKNLEAKKNLEAVYNEESKTVQAEPAKRHASSKGIVVKDIDNCLVRLARCCNPVAGDDIVGFITKGRGVSVHRRDCPNMNPQSMSEEDKGRFIDVWWDDERSTSYIANLQVEAPDRDGVLLEITNILSALKIPFKSVNAYVNKKGIAIIQIGVEIRNTSDLALLKKKIVQIQGVTSVTRLQN
;
A
#
# COMPACT_ATOMS: atom_id res chain seq x y z
N MET A 1 -24.07 -2.57 -41.90
CA MET A 1 -23.18 -2.35 -40.73
C MET A 1 -23.82 -3.03 -39.54
N PRO A 2 -23.18 -3.94 -38.83
CA PRO A 2 -23.83 -4.62 -37.71
C PRO A 2 -24.00 -3.64 -36.55
N GLU A 3 -25.19 -3.67 -35.96
CA GLU A 3 -25.60 -2.93 -34.78
C GLU A 3 -24.54 -3.08 -33.65
N ALA A 4 -24.04 -1.96 -33.16
CA ALA A 4 -23.18 -1.91 -32.01
C ALA A 4 -23.98 -2.39 -30.77
N LYS A 5 -23.75 -3.64 -30.38
CA LYS A 5 -24.27 -4.18 -29.13
C LYS A 5 -23.81 -3.29 -27.97
N GLU A 6 -24.77 -2.93 -27.12
CA GLU A 6 -24.60 -2.15 -25.90
C GLU A 6 -23.34 -2.56 -25.13
N PRO A 7 -22.53 -1.61 -24.64
CA PRO A 7 -21.46 -1.93 -23.69
C PRO A 7 -22.11 -2.40 -22.38
N VAL A 8 -21.96 -3.69 -22.12
CA VAL A 8 -22.38 -4.34 -20.89
C VAL A 8 -21.81 -3.54 -19.71
N ILE A 9 -22.69 -2.83 -19.00
CA ILE A 9 -22.43 -2.37 -17.64
C ILE A 9 -21.98 -3.62 -16.88
N LEU A 10 -20.83 -3.57 -16.20
CA LEU A 10 -20.40 -4.61 -15.27
C LEU A 10 -21.41 -4.68 -14.12
N SER A 11 -22.61 -5.20 -14.38
CA SER A 11 -23.42 -5.79 -13.35
C SER A 11 -22.68 -7.06 -12.89
N PRO A 12 -22.70 -7.42 -11.60
CA PRO A 12 -22.22 -8.71 -11.17
C PRO A 12 -23.15 -9.78 -11.75
N GLU A 13 -22.97 -10.09 -13.03
CA GLU A 13 -23.58 -11.27 -13.63
C GLU A 13 -23.14 -12.46 -12.79
N LYS A 14 -24.09 -13.28 -12.41
CA LYS A 14 -23.89 -14.50 -11.64
C LYS A 14 -22.67 -15.23 -12.19
N ILE A 15 -21.60 -15.22 -11.41
CA ILE A 15 -20.37 -15.94 -11.71
C ILE A 15 -20.76 -17.42 -11.80
N PRO A 16 -20.47 -18.12 -12.89
CA PRO A 16 -20.67 -19.57 -12.98
C PRO A 16 -19.94 -20.25 -11.83
N GLN A 17 -20.65 -21.10 -11.07
CA GLN A 17 -20.14 -21.63 -9.80
C GLN A 17 -19.58 -23.06 -9.90
N HIS A 18 -19.37 -23.66 -11.09
CA HIS A 18 -18.92 -25.03 -11.24
C HIS A 18 -17.77 -25.24 -12.24
N ALA A 19 -16.98 -26.29 -12.03
CA ALA A 19 -15.75 -26.63 -12.77
C ALA A 19 -15.95 -26.84 -14.29
N ASP A 20 -17.13 -27.24 -14.73
CA ASP A 20 -17.48 -27.39 -16.16
C ASP A 20 -17.64 -26.03 -16.89
N ASP A 21 -17.83 -24.96 -16.13
CA ASP A 21 -18.00 -23.61 -16.65
C ASP A 21 -16.67 -22.94 -17.06
N THR A 22 -15.50 -23.43 -16.62
CA THR A 22 -14.19 -22.83 -16.96
C THR A 22 -13.81 -23.08 -18.41
N ASP A 23 -14.13 -24.23 -18.99
CA ASP A 23 -13.86 -24.51 -20.42
C ASP A 23 -14.73 -23.60 -21.31
N VAL A 24 -16.02 -23.43 -20.99
CA VAL A 24 -16.95 -22.51 -21.69
C VAL A 24 -16.46 -21.05 -21.59
N LEU A 25 -15.93 -20.66 -20.41
CA LEU A 25 -15.42 -19.30 -20.22
C LEU A 25 -14.15 -19.06 -21.04
N VAL A 26 -13.29 -20.06 -21.18
CA VAL A 26 -12.07 -19.98 -22.02
C VAL A 26 -12.46 -19.85 -23.50
N ASP A 27 -13.45 -20.59 -23.98
CA ASP A 27 -13.95 -20.43 -25.35
C ASP A 27 -14.53 -19.03 -25.60
N LYS A 28 -15.23 -18.46 -24.60
CA LYS A 28 -15.68 -17.07 -24.64
C LYS A 28 -14.53 -16.08 -24.70
N ILE A 29 -13.45 -16.29 -23.91
CA ILE A 29 -12.22 -15.50 -23.95
C ILE A 29 -11.61 -15.53 -25.36
N ILE A 30 -11.44 -16.71 -25.92
CA ILE A 30 -10.91 -16.90 -27.28
C ILE A 30 -11.77 -16.21 -28.32
N GLY A 31 -13.10 -16.33 -28.21
CA GLY A 31 -14.06 -15.63 -29.08
C GLY A 31 -13.92 -14.10 -29.00
N MET A 32 -13.77 -13.56 -27.80
CA MET A 32 -13.52 -12.12 -27.58
C MET A 32 -12.20 -11.68 -28.20
N VAL A 33 -11.12 -12.43 -27.98
CA VAL A 33 -9.79 -12.12 -28.55
C VAL A 33 -9.84 -12.11 -30.07
N LYS A 34 -10.43 -13.12 -30.69
CA LYS A 34 -10.62 -13.15 -32.16
C LYS A 34 -11.46 -11.97 -32.68
N GLY A 35 -12.40 -11.48 -31.88
CA GLY A 35 -13.24 -10.33 -32.24
C GLY A 35 -12.49 -9.01 -32.32
N TYR A 36 -11.48 -8.77 -31.47
CA TYR A 36 -10.71 -7.53 -31.50
C TYR A 36 -9.28 -7.69 -32.07
N SER A 37 -8.74 -8.89 -32.15
CA SER A 37 -7.45 -9.21 -32.78
C SER A 37 -7.55 -10.54 -33.56
N PRO A 38 -8.04 -10.51 -34.83
CA PRO A 38 -8.27 -11.72 -35.62
C PRO A 38 -7.01 -12.58 -35.84
N ASN A 39 -5.81 -11.97 -35.83
CA ASN A 39 -4.54 -12.64 -36.07
C ASN A 39 -3.84 -13.08 -34.77
N ALA A 40 -4.47 -12.91 -33.62
CA ALA A 40 -3.87 -13.29 -32.33
C ALA A 40 -3.65 -14.80 -32.21
N ASN A 41 -2.53 -15.18 -31.61
CA ASN A 41 -2.24 -16.60 -31.32
C ASN A 41 -3.11 -17.09 -30.14
N THR A 42 -4.34 -17.52 -30.48
CA THR A 42 -5.29 -18.05 -29.49
C THR A 42 -4.94 -19.44 -28.97
N ASP A 43 -4.13 -20.20 -29.70
CA ASP A 43 -3.67 -21.53 -29.26
C ASP A 43 -2.79 -21.43 -28.02
N MET A 44 -2.00 -20.36 -27.93
CA MET A 44 -1.20 -20.05 -26.73
C MET A 44 -2.09 -19.87 -25.49
N ILE A 45 -3.23 -19.23 -25.61
CA ILE A 45 -4.21 -19.05 -24.51
C ILE A 45 -4.75 -20.41 -24.06
N TYR A 46 -5.08 -21.27 -25.01
CA TYR A 46 -5.58 -22.61 -24.69
C TYR A 46 -4.53 -23.49 -24.00
N VAL A 47 -3.26 -23.46 -24.48
CA VAL A 47 -2.13 -24.15 -23.86
C VAL A 47 -1.90 -23.62 -22.44
N ALA A 48 -1.94 -22.30 -22.23
CA ALA A 48 -1.79 -21.68 -20.92
C ALA A 48 -2.88 -22.14 -19.94
N TYR A 49 -4.14 -22.20 -20.40
CA TYR A 49 -5.24 -22.72 -19.61
C TYR A 49 -5.02 -24.19 -19.21
N LYS A 50 -4.66 -25.07 -20.16
CA LYS A 50 -4.41 -26.48 -19.89
C LYS A 50 -3.27 -26.69 -18.90
N LEU A 51 -2.18 -25.93 -19.02
CA LEU A 51 -1.09 -25.96 -18.06
C LEU A 51 -1.55 -25.53 -16.67
N ALA A 52 -2.24 -24.39 -16.55
CA ALA A 52 -2.75 -23.90 -15.28
C ALA A 52 -3.74 -24.89 -14.63
N LYS A 53 -4.66 -25.46 -15.42
CA LYS A 53 -5.64 -26.48 -14.94
C LYS A 53 -4.95 -27.73 -14.41
N SER A 54 -3.91 -28.22 -15.08
CA SER A 54 -3.10 -29.36 -14.64
C SER A 54 -2.27 -29.03 -13.41
N ALA A 55 -1.58 -27.89 -13.40
CA ALA A 55 -0.69 -27.46 -12.33
C ALA A 55 -1.42 -27.22 -11.00
N HIS A 56 -2.66 -26.73 -11.04
CA HIS A 56 -3.50 -26.45 -9.88
C HIS A 56 -4.58 -27.51 -9.61
N SER A 57 -4.50 -28.72 -10.22
CA SER A 57 -5.55 -29.75 -10.16
C SER A 57 -5.93 -30.20 -8.75
N HIS A 58 -5.02 -30.10 -7.78
CA HIS A 58 -5.25 -30.50 -6.37
C HIS A 58 -5.39 -29.31 -5.43
N GLN A 59 -5.50 -28.10 -5.96
CA GLN A 59 -5.59 -26.90 -5.16
C GLN A 59 -7.02 -26.34 -5.15
N PHE A 60 -7.47 -25.91 -3.98
CA PHE A 60 -8.78 -25.30 -3.77
C PHE A 60 -8.65 -23.94 -3.11
N ARG A 61 -9.53 -23.04 -3.48
CA ARG A 61 -9.67 -21.76 -2.80
C ARG A 61 -10.34 -21.94 -1.42
N ARG A 62 -10.26 -20.92 -0.58
CA ARG A 62 -10.96 -20.92 0.72
C ARG A 62 -12.48 -20.98 0.60
N SER A 63 -13.04 -20.63 -0.56
CA SER A 63 -14.46 -20.80 -0.91
C SER A 63 -14.86 -22.25 -1.12
N GLY A 64 -13.89 -23.16 -1.25
CA GLY A 64 -14.11 -24.56 -1.69
C GLY A 64 -14.07 -24.74 -3.21
N ALA A 65 -14.03 -23.66 -4.00
CA ALA A 65 -13.96 -23.71 -5.45
C ALA A 65 -12.56 -24.16 -5.94
N PRO A 66 -12.44 -24.85 -7.09
CA PRO A 66 -11.17 -25.20 -7.70
C PRO A 66 -10.32 -23.95 -7.96
N TYR A 67 -9.00 -24.06 -7.73
CA TYR A 67 -8.10 -22.89 -7.86
C TYR A 67 -8.10 -22.30 -9.27
N ILE A 68 -8.27 -23.14 -10.31
CA ILE A 68 -8.26 -22.73 -11.73
C ILE A 68 -9.29 -21.63 -12.07
N GLU A 69 -10.37 -21.50 -11.30
CA GLU A 69 -11.37 -20.44 -11.51
C GLU A 69 -10.72 -19.04 -11.43
N HIS A 70 -9.73 -18.88 -10.54
CA HIS A 70 -9.07 -17.59 -10.37
C HIS A 70 -8.30 -17.13 -11.61
N PRO A 71 -7.33 -17.89 -12.16
CA PRO A 71 -6.62 -17.51 -13.37
C PRO A 71 -7.56 -17.30 -14.57
N VAL A 72 -8.61 -18.13 -14.69
CA VAL A 72 -9.58 -17.99 -15.80
C VAL A 72 -10.38 -16.70 -15.68
N GLN A 73 -10.79 -16.31 -14.47
CA GLN A 73 -11.47 -15.02 -14.25
C GLN A 73 -10.53 -13.84 -14.53
N LEU A 74 -9.25 -13.94 -14.18
CA LEU A 74 -8.25 -12.93 -14.54
C LEU A 74 -8.13 -12.78 -16.06
N ALA A 75 -8.01 -13.90 -16.76
CA ALA A 75 -7.94 -13.92 -18.21
C ALA A 75 -9.21 -13.34 -18.87
N TYR A 76 -10.37 -13.60 -18.28
CA TYR A 76 -11.65 -13.03 -18.76
C TYR A 76 -11.68 -11.50 -18.61
N ILE A 77 -11.28 -10.98 -17.45
CA ILE A 77 -11.19 -9.51 -17.24
C ILE A 77 -10.14 -8.91 -18.18
N ALA A 78 -8.99 -9.58 -18.38
CA ALA A 78 -7.96 -9.15 -19.31
C ALA A 78 -8.49 -9.07 -20.78
N ALA A 79 -9.28 -10.06 -21.19
CA ALA A 79 -9.94 -10.05 -22.50
C ALA A 79 -10.99 -8.93 -22.64
N GLN A 80 -11.75 -8.63 -21.58
CA GLN A 80 -12.68 -7.48 -21.55
C GLN A 80 -11.95 -6.13 -21.70
N LEU A 81 -10.71 -6.04 -21.21
CA LEU A 81 -9.84 -4.88 -21.40
C LEU A 81 -9.14 -4.86 -22.77
N SER A 82 -9.42 -5.84 -23.61
CA SER A 82 -8.82 -6.01 -24.95
C SER A 82 -7.29 -6.15 -24.92
N LEU A 83 -6.75 -6.85 -23.91
CA LEU A 83 -5.31 -7.17 -23.83
C LEU A 83 -4.94 -8.24 -24.88
N ASP A 84 -3.66 -8.27 -25.25
CA ASP A 84 -3.11 -9.23 -26.21
C ASP A 84 -3.04 -10.66 -25.66
N ALA A 85 -2.91 -11.63 -26.55
CA ALA A 85 -2.84 -13.06 -26.20
C ALA A 85 -1.71 -13.37 -25.22
N THR A 86 -0.58 -12.65 -25.30
CA THR A 86 0.58 -12.78 -24.40
C THR A 86 0.19 -12.43 -22.96
N ALA A 87 -0.47 -11.28 -22.74
CA ALA A 87 -0.91 -10.84 -21.42
C ALA A 87 -2.00 -11.76 -20.85
N ILE A 88 -2.93 -12.23 -21.68
CA ILE A 88 -3.98 -13.17 -21.28
C ILE A 88 -3.37 -14.52 -20.87
N SER A 89 -2.40 -15.03 -21.64
CA SER A 89 -1.67 -16.25 -21.29
C SER A 89 -0.88 -16.09 -20.00
N ALA A 90 -0.20 -14.94 -19.82
CA ALA A 90 0.50 -14.63 -18.56
C ALA A 90 -0.47 -14.56 -17.37
N ALA A 91 -1.67 -14.00 -17.54
CA ALA A 91 -2.71 -13.98 -16.51
C ALA A 91 -3.20 -15.39 -16.14
N LEU A 92 -3.25 -16.32 -17.08
CA LEU A 92 -3.61 -17.72 -16.82
C LEU A 92 -2.56 -18.48 -16.01
N VAL A 93 -1.27 -18.20 -16.25
CA VAL A 93 -0.16 -18.94 -15.62
C VAL A 93 0.59 -18.15 -14.54
N HIS A 94 0.09 -16.98 -14.11
CA HIS A 94 0.81 -16.07 -13.20
C HIS A 94 1.17 -16.70 -11.83
N ASP A 95 0.31 -17.56 -11.29
CA ASP A 95 0.52 -18.24 -10.01
C ASP A 95 1.20 -19.62 -10.16
N VAL A 96 1.38 -20.13 -11.38
CA VAL A 96 1.98 -21.46 -11.62
C VAL A 96 3.41 -21.51 -11.09
N VAL A 97 4.22 -20.45 -11.32
CA VAL A 97 5.61 -20.38 -10.81
C VAL A 97 5.64 -20.13 -9.29
N GLU A 98 4.58 -19.52 -8.74
CA GLU A 98 4.52 -19.20 -7.32
C GLU A 98 4.08 -20.38 -6.45
N ASP A 99 3.08 -21.14 -6.90
CA ASP A 99 2.36 -22.11 -6.08
C ASP A 99 2.52 -23.56 -6.54
N THR A 100 3.34 -23.82 -7.57
CA THR A 100 3.61 -25.14 -8.11
C THR A 100 5.13 -25.38 -8.35
N PRO A 101 5.58 -26.59 -8.68
CA PRO A 101 6.99 -26.87 -8.97
C PRO A 101 7.54 -26.28 -10.27
N TYR A 102 6.71 -25.68 -11.12
CA TYR A 102 7.17 -25.08 -12.37
C TYR A 102 8.08 -23.87 -12.09
N THR A 103 9.16 -23.75 -12.91
CA THR A 103 10.13 -22.65 -12.81
C THR A 103 9.92 -21.62 -13.91
N TYR A 104 10.63 -20.48 -13.80
CA TYR A 104 10.69 -19.45 -14.84
C TYR A 104 11.11 -20.03 -16.20
N GLU A 105 12.14 -20.89 -16.19
CA GLU A 105 12.70 -21.51 -17.38
C GLU A 105 11.69 -22.44 -18.06
N ASN A 106 10.83 -23.11 -17.29
CA ASN A 106 9.75 -23.93 -17.85
C ASN A 106 8.73 -23.05 -18.59
N ILE A 107 8.32 -21.92 -18.01
CA ILE A 107 7.40 -20.99 -18.65
C ILE A 107 8.03 -20.36 -19.91
N GLU A 108 9.32 -19.98 -19.84
CA GLU A 108 10.03 -19.44 -21.00
C GLU A 108 10.14 -20.45 -22.16
N THR A 109 10.39 -21.71 -21.86
CA THR A 109 10.47 -22.77 -22.87
C THR A 109 9.13 -23.01 -23.56
N ILE A 110 8.00 -22.97 -22.81
CA ILE A 110 6.67 -23.29 -23.34
C ILE A 110 6.04 -22.08 -24.07
N PHE A 111 6.15 -20.87 -23.50
CA PHE A 111 5.42 -19.69 -23.96
C PHE A 111 6.31 -18.58 -24.52
N GLY A 112 7.62 -18.75 -24.42
CA GLY A 112 8.60 -17.73 -24.83
C GLY A 112 8.85 -16.67 -23.75
N LYS A 113 9.91 -15.89 -24.00
CA LYS A 113 10.46 -14.90 -23.08
C LYS A 113 9.45 -13.84 -22.62
N SER A 114 8.60 -13.36 -23.54
CA SER A 114 7.62 -12.29 -23.22
C SER A 114 6.60 -12.71 -22.15
N VAL A 115 6.08 -13.93 -22.21
CA VAL A 115 5.15 -14.43 -21.18
C VAL A 115 5.89 -14.66 -19.88
N ALA A 116 7.11 -15.25 -19.92
CA ALA A 116 7.90 -15.51 -18.73
C ALA A 116 8.29 -14.22 -17.97
N GLU A 117 8.68 -13.16 -18.70
CA GLU A 117 8.99 -11.84 -18.09
C GLU A 117 7.76 -11.20 -17.44
N LEU A 118 6.58 -11.33 -18.03
CA LEU A 118 5.33 -10.85 -17.43
C LEU A 118 5.03 -11.63 -16.14
N VAL A 119 5.12 -12.94 -16.16
CA VAL A 119 4.89 -13.80 -14.98
C VAL A 119 5.87 -13.47 -13.86
N ASP A 120 7.18 -13.36 -14.16
CA ASP A 120 8.18 -12.96 -13.16
C ASP A 120 7.91 -11.58 -12.56
N GLY A 121 7.46 -10.63 -13.40
CA GLY A 121 7.08 -9.30 -12.95
C GLY A 121 5.92 -9.32 -11.94
N VAL A 122 4.93 -10.20 -12.15
CA VAL A 122 3.76 -10.34 -11.27
C VAL A 122 4.10 -11.12 -9.99
N THR A 123 5.03 -12.08 -10.04
CA THR A 123 5.41 -12.97 -8.92
C THR A 123 6.09 -12.21 -7.78
N LYS A 124 5.78 -12.55 -6.55
CA LYS A 124 6.37 -11.94 -5.34
C LYS A 124 7.81 -12.39 -5.10
N LEU A 125 8.61 -11.57 -4.42
CA LEU A 125 9.98 -11.90 -3.97
C LEU A 125 9.92 -12.86 -2.74
N ARG A 126 9.82 -14.17 -2.97
CA ARG A 126 9.76 -15.17 -1.88
C ARG A 126 11.12 -15.53 -1.26
N LYS A 127 12.24 -15.30 -1.94
CA LYS A 127 13.55 -15.86 -1.55
C LYS A 127 14.35 -15.00 -0.55
N ILE A 128 13.92 -13.79 -0.23
CA ILE A 128 14.63 -12.88 0.67
C ILE A 128 13.98 -12.92 2.05
N LYS A 129 14.77 -13.19 3.09
CA LYS A 129 14.30 -13.10 4.48
C LYS A 129 14.24 -11.62 4.87
N TYR A 130 13.03 -11.09 5.04
CA TYR A 130 12.77 -9.75 5.53
C TYR A 130 12.64 -9.76 7.05
N ASN A 131 13.09 -8.68 7.71
CA ASN A 131 13.00 -8.57 9.15
C ASN A 131 11.57 -8.15 9.58
N THR A 132 10.89 -7.37 8.74
CA THR A 132 9.53 -6.91 8.99
C THR A 132 8.62 -7.18 7.78
N ARG A 133 7.30 -7.15 8.03
CA ARG A 133 6.28 -7.33 6.99
C ARG A 133 6.19 -6.09 6.11
N GLU A 134 6.43 -4.92 6.67
CA GLU A 134 6.48 -3.63 5.99
C GLU A 134 7.62 -3.62 4.97
N GLU A 135 8.83 -4.05 5.35
CA GLU A 135 9.95 -4.21 4.40
C GLU A 135 9.60 -5.13 3.22
N GLN A 136 8.89 -6.24 3.49
CA GLN A 136 8.45 -7.15 2.44
C GLN A 136 7.45 -6.50 1.48
N GLN A 137 6.50 -5.72 1.99
CA GLN A 137 5.51 -5.02 1.16
C GLN A 137 6.17 -3.98 0.26
N VAL A 138 7.07 -3.18 0.81
CA VAL A 138 7.77 -2.14 0.05
C VAL A 138 8.65 -2.75 -1.05
N GLU A 139 9.37 -3.82 -0.76
CA GLU A 139 10.23 -4.45 -1.75
C GLU A 139 9.43 -5.18 -2.86
N ASN A 140 8.25 -5.73 -2.52
CA ASN A 140 7.31 -6.26 -3.52
C ASN A 140 6.77 -5.15 -4.44
N LEU A 141 6.43 -3.99 -3.88
CA LEU A 141 6.02 -2.82 -4.65
C LEU A 141 7.16 -2.32 -5.55
N ARG A 142 8.38 -2.25 -5.01
CA ARG A 142 9.57 -1.87 -5.77
C ARG A 142 9.80 -2.78 -6.97
N LYS A 143 9.74 -4.09 -6.77
CA LYS A 143 9.85 -5.06 -7.89
C LYS A 143 8.75 -4.84 -8.93
N MET A 144 7.52 -4.62 -8.48
CA MET A 144 6.38 -4.36 -9.36
C MET A 144 6.60 -3.09 -10.20
N PHE A 145 7.10 -1.99 -9.61
CA PHE A 145 7.41 -0.77 -10.34
C PHE A 145 8.58 -0.94 -11.32
N LEU A 146 9.61 -1.68 -10.95
CA LEU A 146 10.72 -2.04 -11.85
C LEU A 146 10.24 -2.86 -13.05
N ALA A 147 9.35 -3.82 -12.82
CA ALA A 147 8.75 -4.61 -13.88
C ALA A 147 7.81 -3.78 -14.76
N MET A 148 7.02 -2.85 -14.16
CA MET A 148 6.16 -1.92 -14.87
C MET A 148 6.92 -1.01 -15.83
N ALA A 149 8.12 -0.56 -15.46
CA ALA A 149 8.95 0.25 -16.35
C ALA A 149 9.43 -0.51 -17.59
N LYS A 150 9.54 -1.82 -17.48
CA LYS A 150 9.87 -2.70 -18.62
C LYS A 150 8.61 -3.00 -19.44
N ASP A 151 7.51 -3.37 -18.77
CA ASP A 151 6.25 -3.71 -19.41
C ASP A 151 5.06 -3.37 -18.51
N ILE A 152 4.23 -2.43 -18.95
CA ILE A 152 3.06 -1.95 -18.21
C ILE A 152 2.00 -3.05 -17.98
N ARG A 153 1.97 -4.10 -18.83
CA ARG A 153 1.02 -5.22 -18.69
C ARG A 153 1.14 -5.92 -17.35
N VAL A 154 2.34 -5.94 -16.75
CA VAL A 154 2.57 -6.49 -15.40
C VAL A 154 1.64 -5.85 -14.37
N VAL A 155 1.52 -4.52 -14.40
CA VAL A 155 0.67 -3.79 -13.45
C VAL A 155 -0.80 -4.01 -13.76
N ILE A 156 -1.18 -4.04 -15.04
CA ILE A 156 -2.57 -4.31 -15.43
C ILE A 156 -3.00 -5.69 -14.91
N ILE A 157 -2.18 -6.73 -15.13
CA ILE A 157 -2.46 -8.08 -14.61
C ILE A 157 -2.55 -8.05 -13.08
N LYS A 158 -1.66 -7.30 -12.40
CA LYS A 158 -1.68 -7.20 -10.92
C LYS A 158 -2.90 -6.47 -10.39
N LEU A 159 -3.40 -5.44 -11.10
CA LEU A 159 -4.65 -4.77 -10.76
C LEU A 159 -5.87 -5.68 -10.94
N ILE A 160 -5.88 -6.49 -12.00
CA ILE A 160 -6.93 -7.48 -12.25
C ILE A 160 -6.90 -8.59 -11.18
N ASP A 161 -5.71 -9.10 -10.82
CA ASP A 161 -5.52 -10.04 -9.71
C ASP A 161 -6.07 -9.49 -8.40
N ARG A 162 -5.68 -8.26 -8.05
CA ARG A 162 -6.20 -7.57 -6.85
C ARG A 162 -7.71 -7.43 -6.89
N LEU A 163 -8.28 -7.06 -8.02
CA LEU A 163 -9.73 -6.91 -8.18
C LEU A 163 -10.45 -8.22 -7.94
N HIS A 164 -10.00 -9.33 -8.54
CA HIS A 164 -10.62 -10.64 -8.30
C HIS A 164 -10.45 -11.10 -6.85
N ASN A 165 -9.30 -10.86 -6.24
CA ASN A 165 -9.07 -11.15 -4.83
C ASN A 165 -9.99 -10.33 -3.91
N MET A 166 -10.29 -9.08 -4.25
CA MET A 166 -11.26 -8.24 -3.52
C MET A 166 -12.69 -8.74 -3.67
N ARG A 167 -13.09 -9.23 -4.85
CA ARG A 167 -14.42 -9.82 -5.10
C ARG A 167 -14.67 -11.08 -4.25
N THR A 168 -13.62 -11.85 -3.95
CA THR A 168 -13.68 -13.10 -3.17
C THR A 168 -13.20 -12.94 -1.72
N LEU A 169 -13.05 -11.72 -1.24
CA LEU A 169 -12.46 -11.42 0.07
C LEU A 169 -13.35 -11.82 1.27
N ASN A 170 -14.65 -12.04 1.04
CA ASN A 170 -15.60 -12.51 2.05
C ASN A 170 -15.22 -13.86 2.68
N PHE A 171 -14.49 -14.71 1.97
CA PHE A 171 -14.02 -16.01 2.48
C PHE A 171 -12.76 -15.92 3.36
N MET A 172 -12.20 -14.71 3.52
CA MET A 172 -11.00 -14.49 4.34
C MET A 172 -11.36 -14.08 5.78
N PRO A 173 -10.50 -14.41 6.78
CA PRO A 173 -10.66 -13.91 8.15
C PRO A 173 -10.67 -12.39 8.22
N ARG A 174 -11.44 -11.80 9.15
CA ARG A 174 -11.62 -10.34 9.30
C ARG A 174 -10.31 -9.54 9.33
N ALA A 175 -9.30 -10.02 10.06
CA ALA A 175 -7.99 -9.36 10.12
C ALA A 175 -7.31 -9.25 8.74
N LYS A 176 -7.47 -10.29 7.88
CA LYS A 176 -6.96 -10.24 6.50
C LYS A 176 -7.81 -9.35 5.60
N GLN A 177 -9.14 -9.35 5.79
CA GLN A 177 -10.03 -8.46 5.06
C GLN A 177 -9.62 -6.99 5.26
N LEU A 178 -9.44 -6.56 6.51
CA LEU A 178 -9.02 -5.20 6.85
C LEU A 178 -7.66 -4.82 6.24
N LEU A 179 -6.69 -5.73 6.37
CA LEU A 179 -5.35 -5.50 5.86
C LEU A 179 -5.31 -5.35 4.32
N ILE A 180 -5.95 -6.31 3.61
CA ILE A 180 -5.97 -6.32 2.14
C ILE A 180 -6.76 -5.12 1.61
N SER A 181 -7.87 -4.76 2.26
CA SER A 181 -8.68 -3.60 1.88
C SER A 181 -7.93 -2.29 2.08
N LYS A 182 -7.19 -2.14 3.18
CA LYS A 182 -6.34 -0.97 3.42
C LYS A 182 -5.24 -0.85 2.37
N GLU A 183 -4.51 -1.94 2.10
CA GLU A 183 -3.50 -1.97 1.04
C GLU A 183 -4.10 -1.64 -0.34
N THR A 184 -5.32 -2.10 -0.61
CA THR A 184 -6.03 -1.81 -1.86
C THR A 184 -6.33 -0.32 -2.00
N LEU A 185 -6.82 0.35 -0.96
CA LEU A 185 -7.03 1.81 -0.97
C LEU A 185 -5.73 2.60 -0.98
N ASP A 186 -4.71 2.13 -0.25
CA ASP A 186 -3.45 2.86 -0.09
C ASP A 186 -2.52 2.71 -1.30
N VAL A 187 -2.70 1.70 -2.18
CA VAL A 187 -1.77 1.42 -3.29
C VAL A 187 -2.49 1.17 -4.61
N TYR A 188 -3.37 0.16 -4.67
CA TYR A 188 -3.87 -0.33 -5.95
C TYR A 188 -4.94 0.58 -6.59
N ALA A 189 -5.84 1.15 -5.80
CA ALA A 189 -6.86 2.05 -6.33
C ALA A 189 -6.28 3.36 -6.90
N PRO A 190 -5.31 4.03 -6.24
CA PRO A 190 -4.60 5.15 -6.83
C PRO A 190 -3.75 4.80 -8.05
N LEU A 191 -3.12 3.62 -8.06
CA LEU A 191 -2.39 3.14 -9.22
C LEU A 191 -3.33 2.96 -10.42
N ALA A 192 -4.50 2.35 -10.22
CA ALA A 192 -5.54 2.25 -11.24
C ALA A 192 -6.02 3.65 -11.69
N HIS A 193 -6.12 4.61 -10.78
CA HIS A 193 -6.46 6.00 -11.11
C HIS A 193 -5.40 6.66 -12.00
N ARG A 194 -4.11 6.50 -11.66
CA ARG A 194 -3.00 7.08 -12.43
C ARG A 194 -2.90 6.48 -13.83
N LEU A 195 -3.25 5.21 -13.96
CA LEU A 195 -3.33 4.53 -15.26
C LEU A 195 -4.64 4.79 -16.02
N GLY A 196 -5.54 5.61 -15.47
CA GLY A 196 -6.82 5.95 -16.09
C GLY A 196 -7.86 4.82 -16.08
N MET A 197 -7.61 3.70 -15.39
CA MET A 197 -8.46 2.51 -15.35
C MET A 197 -9.64 2.71 -14.38
N SER A 198 -10.56 3.64 -14.75
CA SER A 198 -11.61 4.11 -13.84
C SER A 198 -12.54 3.00 -13.37
N LYS A 199 -12.89 2.01 -14.21
CA LYS A 199 -13.75 0.89 -13.80
C LYS A 199 -13.11 0.07 -12.67
N ILE A 200 -11.84 -0.30 -12.82
CA ILE A 200 -11.11 -1.07 -11.82
C ILE A 200 -10.94 -0.26 -10.54
N LYS A 201 -10.55 1.01 -10.65
CA LYS A 201 -10.43 1.91 -9.50
C LYS A 201 -11.70 1.96 -8.68
N ILE A 202 -12.83 2.22 -9.31
CA ILE A 202 -14.13 2.37 -8.67
C ILE A 202 -14.52 1.10 -7.91
N GLU A 203 -14.41 -0.05 -8.56
CA GLU A 203 -14.77 -1.32 -7.93
C GLU A 203 -13.83 -1.67 -6.78
N LEU A 204 -12.52 -1.41 -6.90
CA LEU A 204 -11.57 -1.59 -5.82
C LEU A 204 -11.88 -0.71 -4.60
N GLU A 205 -12.23 0.58 -4.84
CA GLU A 205 -12.59 1.52 -3.79
C GLU A 205 -13.89 1.11 -3.07
N ASP A 206 -14.93 0.75 -3.83
CA ASP A 206 -16.23 0.37 -3.26
C ASP A 206 -16.14 -0.96 -2.48
N LEU A 207 -15.42 -1.96 -3.01
CA LEU A 207 -15.17 -3.21 -2.31
C LEU A 207 -14.31 -3.00 -1.04
N ALA A 208 -13.32 -2.13 -1.10
CA ALA A 208 -12.50 -1.82 0.07
C ALA A 208 -13.32 -1.12 1.16
N LEU A 209 -14.19 -0.15 0.82
CA LEU A 209 -15.10 0.49 1.78
C LEU A 209 -16.01 -0.53 2.44
N LYS A 210 -16.59 -1.46 1.66
CA LYS A 210 -17.46 -2.52 2.18
C LYS A 210 -16.83 -3.32 3.32
N TYR A 211 -15.51 -3.55 3.28
CA TYR A 211 -14.81 -4.29 4.32
C TYR A 211 -14.20 -3.40 5.40
N LEU A 212 -13.78 -2.18 5.09
CA LEU A 212 -13.18 -1.28 6.08
C LEU A 212 -14.24 -0.67 7.00
N ASP A 213 -15.31 -0.16 6.41
CA ASP A 213 -16.43 0.44 7.11
C ASP A 213 -17.77 -0.08 6.56
N PRO A 214 -18.19 -1.29 7.00
CA PRO A 214 -19.45 -1.90 6.55
C PRO A 214 -20.69 -1.07 6.95
N VAL A 215 -20.60 -0.32 8.05
CA VAL A 215 -21.73 0.50 8.54
C VAL A 215 -21.97 1.65 7.58
N ALA A 216 -20.95 2.44 7.32
CA ALA A 216 -21.04 3.56 6.37
C ALA A 216 -21.41 3.09 4.95
N TYR A 217 -20.86 1.94 4.51
CA TYR A 217 -21.22 1.35 3.22
C TYR A 217 -22.72 1.04 3.13
N GLU A 218 -23.27 0.40 4.16
CA GLU A 218 -24.69 0.01 4.21
C GLU A 218 -25.62 1.23 4.35
N GLU A 219 -25.25 2.22 5.14
CA GLU A 219 -25.99 3.49 5.26
C GLU A 219 -26.11 4.21 3.93
N ILE A 220 -25.00 4.34 3.20
CA ILE A 220 -24.97 4.95 1.86
C ILE A 220 -25.84 4.13 0.90
N ARG A 221 -25.73 2.79 0.93
CA ARG A 221 -26.50 1.89 0.08
C ARG A 221 -28.01 2.05 0.32
N GLN A 222 -28.43 2.08 1.58
CA GLN A 222 -29.85 2.26 1.95
C GLN A 222 -30.36 3.63 1.54
N SER A 223 -29.61 4.69 1.79
CA SER A 223 -29.99 6.06 1.43
C SER A 223 -30.09 6.27 -0.09
N ILE A 224 -29.24 5.60 -0.88
CA ILE A 224 -29.34 5.61 -2.34
C ILE A 224 -30.61 4.86 -2.79
N ASN A 225 -30.89 3.69 -2.18
CA ASN A 225 -32.04 2.86 -2.56
C ASN A 225 -33.39 3.49 -2.17
N GLN A 226 -33.48 4.16 -1.03
CA GLN A 226 -34.74 4.80 -0.59
C GLN A 226 -35.31 5.82 -1.57
N LYS A 227 -34.48 6.57 -2.28
CA LYS A 227 -34.89 7.58 -3.26
C LYS A 227 -34.61 7.18 -4.69
N LYS A 228 -34.38 5.88 -4.96
CA LYS A 228 -33.92 5.39 -6.25
C LYS A 228 -34.94 5.68 -7.36
N ASP A 229 -36.20 5.33 -7.15
CA ASP A 229 -37.25 5.42 -8.18
C ASP A 229 -37.54 6.88 -8.58
N GLU A 230 -37.59 7.80 -7.60
CA GLU A 230 -37.79 9.23 -7.84
C GLU A 230 -36.63 9.83 -8.65
N ARG A 231 -35.40 9.46 -8.28
CA ARG A 231 -34.18 9.94 -8.92
C ARG A 231 -34.00 9.35 -10.31
N GLU A 232 -34.30 8.06 -10.50
CA GLU A 232 -34.26 7.43 -11.81
C GLU A 232 -35.30 8.03 -12.77
N LYS A 233 -36.48 8.36 -12.25
CA LYS A 233 -37.50 9.08 -13.03
C LYS A 233 -36.98 10.45 -13.44
N TYR A 234 -36.44 11.23 -12.47
CA TYR A 234 -35.88 12.56 -12.75
C TYR A 234 -34.79 12.53 -13.82
N ILE A 235 -33.85 11.58 -13.72
CA ILE A 235 -32.80 11.44 -14.73
C ILE A 235 -33.35 10.99 -16.08
N ARG A 236 -34.32 10.10 -16.10
CA ARG A 236 -34.98 9.68 -17.38
C ARG A 236 -35.63 10.86 -18.07
N ASP A 237 -36.41 11.66 -17.35
CA ASP A 237 -37.07 12.84 -17.88
C ASP A 237 -36.04 13.82 -18.50
N ILE A 238 -34.93 14.07 -17.84
CA ILE A 238 -33.82 14.90 -18.36
C ILE A 238 -33.21 14.25 -19.63
N MET A 239 -32.93 12.95 -19.59
CA MET A 239 -32.32 12.25 -20.73
C MET A 239 -33.22 12.29 -21.97
N ASP A 240 -34.52 12.19 -21.81
CA ASP A 240 -35.45 12.21 -22.89
C ASP A 240 -35.54 13.62 -23.56
N VAL A 241 -35.53 14.69 -22.76
CA VAL A 241 -35.42 16.07 -23.26
C VAL A 241 -34.11 16.29 -24.01
N LEU A 242 -32.99 15.80 -23.45
CA LEU A 242 -31.68 15.92 -24.10
C LEU A 242 -31.62 15.13 -25.41
N ARG A 243 -32.18 13.91 -25.48
CA ARG A 243 -32.25 13.10 -26.74
C ARG A 243 -33.05 13.80 -27.80
N GLU A 244 -34.22 14.31 -27.46
CA GLU A 244 -35.07 15.04 -28.41
C GLU A 244 -34.33 16.25 -29.02
N LYS A 245 -33.61 17.01 -28.19
CA LYS A 245 -32.84 18.16 -28.68
C LYS A 245 -31.63 17.78 -29.52
N LEU A 246 -30.94 16.71 -29.17
CA LEU A 246 -29.81 16.19 -29.95
C LEU A 246 -30.26 15.66 -31.32
N ASP A 247 -31.40 15.00 -31.36
CA ASP A 247 -32.02 14.54 -32.62
C ASP A 247 -32.43 15.73 -33.51
N GLN A 248 -33.00 16.80 -32.94
CA GLN A 248 -33.32 18.04 -33.66
C GLN A 248 -32.08 18.69 -34.28
N MET A 249 -30.93 18.56 -33.62
CA MET A 249 -29.64 19.07 -34.12
C MET A 249 -28.93 18.10 -35.08
N ASN A 250 -29.50 16.94 -35.37
CA ASN A 250 -28.90 15.86 -36.16
C ASN A 250 -27.53 15.39 -35.59
N ILE A 251 -27.30 15.46 -34.28
CA ILE A 251 -26.09 14.99 -33.63
C ILE A 251 -26.29 13.55 -33.15
N LYS A 252 -25.53 12.62 -33.75
CA LYS A 252 -25.49 11.23 -33.28
C LYS A 252 -24.90 11.16 -31.89
N SER A 253 -25.68 10.67 -30.95
CA SER A 253 -25.26 10.64 -29.55
C SER A 253 -25.81 9.44 -28.80
N GLN A 254 -25.14 9.08 -27.74
CA GLN A 254 -25.63 8.18 -26.70
C GLN A 254 -25.76 8.94 -25.39
N VAL A 255 -26.98 9.02 -24.85
CA VAL A 255 -27.25 9.67 -23.56
C VAL A 255 -27.52 8.60 -22.52
N THR A 256 -26.71 8.59 -21.44
CA THR A 256 -26.79 7.61 -20.34
C THR A 256 -26.77 8.30 -18.98
N GLY A 257 -27.57 7.77 -18.06
CA GLY A 257 -27.47 8.17 -16.64
C GLY A 257 -26.31 7.46 -15.96
N ARG A 258 -25.64 8.15 -15.03
CA ARG A 258 -24.55 7.60 -14.22
C ARG A 258 -24.78 7.87 -12.75
N ALA A 259 -24.85 6.81 -11.95
CA ALA A 259 -24.82 6.91 -10.51
C ALA A 259 -23.37 7.11 -10.01
N LYS A 260 -23.19 7.89 -8.97
CA LYS A 260 -21.89 8.05 -8.29
C LYS A 260 -21.63 6.86 -7.39
N HIS A 261 -20.36 6.44 -7.31
CA HIS A 261 -19.97 5.26 -6.54
C HIS A 261 -19.96 5.53 -5.04
N PHE A 262 -20.10 4.46 -4.26
CA PHE A 262 -20.21 4.52 -2.79
C PHE A 262 -19.00 5.20 -2.14
N TYR A 263 -17.77 4.82 -2.49
CA TYR A 263 -16.58 5.43 -1.91
C TYR A 263 -16.45 6.93 -2.23
N SER A 264 -16.84 7.36 -3.43
CA SER A 264 -16.84 8.79 -3.78
C SER A 264 -17.86 9.60 -2.98
N ILE A 265 -19.00 9.00 -2.65
CA ILE A 265 -20.02 9.59 -1.77
C ILE A 265 -19.48 9.65 -0.35
N PHE A 266 -19.00 8.51 0.19
CA PHE A 266 -18.36 8.40 1.48
C PHE A 266 -17.29 9.48 1.70
N ARG A 267 -16.33 9.57 0.76
CA ARG A 267 -15.25 10.58 0.85
C ARG A 267 -15.78 12.00 0.94
N LYS A 268 -16.80 12.37 0.15
CA LYS A 268 -17.40 13.71 0.20
C LYS A 268 -18.12 13.97 1.51
N MET A 269 -18.88 13.01 2.03
CA MET A 269 -19.55 13.13 3.31
C MET A 269 -18.55 13.39 4.44
N TYR A 270 -17.50 12.59 4.52
CA TYR A 270 -16.50 12.68 5.60
C TYR A 270 -15.51 13.85 5.44
N THR A 271 -15.06 14.17 4.21
CA THR A 271 -14.08 15.28 4.02
C THR A 271 -14.73 16.65 3.99
N GLN A 272 -16.00 16.76 3.58
CA GLN A 272 -16.73 18.03 3.48
C GLN A 272 -17.80 18.17 4.57
N ASN A 273 -17.91 17.19 5.47
CA ASN A 273 -18.91 17.12 6.55
C ASN A 273 -20.36 17.39 6.04
N LYS A 274 -20.71 16.75 4.90
CA LYS A 274 -22.01 16.90 4.24
C LYS A 274 -22.87 15.66 4.44
N THR A 275 -24.16 15.86 4.56
CA THR A 275 -25.14 14.78 4.48
C THR A 275 -25.33 14.33 3.03
N ILE A 276 -25.91 13.13 2.82
CA ILE A 276 -26.14 12.61 1.45
C ILE A 276 -27.12 13.51 0.67
N ASP A 277 -28.06 14.16 1.36
CA ASP A 277 -29.05 15.05 0.73
C ASP A 277 -28.45 16.39 0.27
N GLU A 278 -27.29 16.79 0.83
CA GLU A 278 -26.52 17.97 0.40
C GLU A 278 -25.56 17.69 -0.76
N LEU A 279 -25.50 16.42 -1.23
CA LEU A 279 -24.68 16.04 -2.36
C LEU A 279 -25.48 16.14 -3.67
N TYR A 280 -25.40 17.27 -4.33
CA TYR A 280 -26.10 17.57 -5.58
C TYR A 280 -25.63 16.75 -6.79
N ASP A 281 -24.47 16.07 -6.72
CA ASP A 281 -23.84 15.33 -7.81
C ASP A 281 -23.91 13.80 -7.66
N LEU A 282 -24.94 13.31 -7.00
CA LEU A 282 -25.17 11.87 -6.84
C LEU A 282 -25.46 11.19 -8.17
N PHE A 283 -26.08 11.93 -9.11
CA PHE A 283 -26.38 11.46 -10.46
C PHE A 283 -25.85 12.45 -11.48
N ALA A 284 -25.27 11.90 -12.53
CA ALA A 284 -24.78 12.66 -13.66
C ALA A 284 -25.39 12.10 -14.95
N VAL A 285 -25.59 12.95 -15.94
CA VAL A 285 -25.92 12.53 -17.29
C VAL A 285 -24.65 12.53 -18.12
N ARG A 286 -24.42 11.48 -18.87
CA ARG A 286 -23.31 11.38 -19.81
C ARG A 286 -23.83 11.39 -21.24
N ILE A 287 -23.24 12.27 -22.06
CA ILE A 287 -23.50 12.39 -23.47
C ILE A 287 -22.24 12.01 -24.24
N ILE A 288 -22.33 11.01 -25.10
CA ILE A 288 -21.21 10.54 -25.91
C ILE A 288 -21.56 10.88 -27.37
N VAL A 289 -20.64 11.54 -28.06
CA VAL A 289 -20.78 11.99 -29.44
C VAL A 289 -19.60 11.53 -30.31
N ASP A 290 -19.67 11.78 -31.62
CA ASP A 290 -18.63 11.29 -32.53
C ASP A 290 -17.41 12.20 -32.59
N THR A 291 -17.57 13.53 -32.56
CA THR A 291 -16.50 14.50 -32.77
C THR A 291 -16.31 15.47 -31.60
N VAL A 292 -15.12 16.07 -31.52
CA VAL A 292 -14.84 17.14 -30.53
C VAL A 292 -15.70 18.38 -30.80
N ALA A 293 -15.96 18.70 -32.06
CA ALA A 293 -16.84 19.82 -32.42
C ALA A 293 -18.27 19.61 -31.89
N ASP A 294 -18.78 18.36 -31.99
CA ASP A 294 -20.07 18.02 -31.40
C ASP A 294 -20.09 18.17 -29.90
N CYS A 295 -18.99 17.86 -29.21
CA CYS A 295 -18.90 18.06 -27.74
C CYS A 295 -19.18 19.51 -27.35
N TYR A 296 -18.60 20.49 -28.04
CA TYR A 296 -18.82 21.91 -27.78
C TYR A 296 -20.19 22.39 -28.26
N ALA A 297 -20.71 21.86 -29.37
CA ALA A 297 -22.06 22.15 -29.82
C ALA A 297 -23.11 21.68 -28.80
N VAL A 298 -22.95 20.48 -28.28
CA VAL A 298 -23.80 19.92 -27.20
C VAL A 298 -23.68 20.75 -25.91
N LEU A 299 -22.49 21.24 -25.55
CA LEU A 299 -22.33 22.13 -24.40
C LEU A 299 -23.16 23.40 -24.56
N GLY A 300 -23.13 24.03 -25.76
CA GLY A 300 -23.94 25.21 -26.06
C GLY A 300 -25.44 24.94 -25.91
N MET A 301 -25.92 23.83 -26.47
CA MET A 301 -27.31 23.38 -26.35
C MET A 301 -27.71 23.14 -24.88
N VAL A 302 -26.85 22.49 -24.09
CA VAL A 302 -27.12 22.25 -22.68
C VAL A 302 -27.25 23.55 -21.89
N HIS A 303 -26.39 24.54 -22.17
CA HIS A 303 -26.43 25.85 -21.49
C HIS A 303 -27.59 26.73 -21.96
N ASP A 304 -28.14 26.48 -23.16
CA ASP A 304 -29.39 27.09 -23.62
C ASP A 304 -30.61 26.50 -22.89
N LEU A 305 -30.62 25.19 -22.72
CA LEU A 305 -31.72 24.49 -22.01
C LEU A 305 -31.71 24.69 -20.47
N TYR A 306 -30.57 24.77 -19.89
CA TYR A 306 -30.38 24.80 -18.41
C TYR A 306 -29.38 25.85 -17.99
N THR A 307 -29.67 26.58 -16.93
CA THR A 307 -28.75 27.59 -16.40
C THR A 307 -27.51 26.95 -15.76
N PRO A 308 -26.28 27.26 -16.22
CA PRO A 308 -25.07 26.71 -15.64
C PRO A 308 -24.78 27.32 -14.25
N VAL A 309 -24.29 26.47 -13.33
CA VAL A 309 -23.83 26.91 -12.01
C VAL A 309 -22.46 27.57 -12.17
N PRO A 310 -22.26 28.83 -11.75
CA PRO A 310 -20.99 29.53 -11.86
C PRO A 310 -19.83 28.75 -11.22
N MET A 311 -18.63 28.81 -11.82
CA MET A 311 -17.40 28.15 -11.36
C MET A 311 -17.45 26.60 -11.33
N ARG A 312 -18.49 25.97 -11.90
CA ARG A 312 -18.64 24.52 -11.97
C ARG A 312 -18.39 23.91 -13.34
N PHE A 313 -18.05 24.73 -14.32
CA PHE A 313 -17.62 24.26 -15.63
C PHE A 313 -16.14 23.84 -15.61
N LYS A 314 -15.82 22.72 -16.26
CA LYS A 314 -14.45 22.21 -16.41
C LYS A 314 -14.27 21.64 -17.80
N ASP A 315 -13.27 22.17 -18.51
CA ASP A 315 -12.88 21.69 -19.84
C ASP A 315 -11.64 20.81 -19.75
N TYR A 316 -11.86 19.51 -19.68
CA TYR A 316 -10.80 18.52 -19.72
C TYR A 316 -10.52 18.00 -21.14
N ILE A 317 -11.17 18.57 -22.19
CA ILE A 317 -10.82 18.31 -23.58
C ILE A 317 -9.64 19.22 -23.97
N ALA A 318 -9.76 20.51 -23.70
CA ALA A 318 -8.70 21.48 -23.94
C ALA A 318 -7.49 21.27 -23.00
N MET A 319 -7.76 20.84 -21.75
CA MET A 319 -6.73 20.59 -20.72
C MET A 319 -6.91 19.16 -20.16
N PRO A 320 -6.39 18.14 -20.86
CA PRO A 320 -6.51 16.75 -20.41
C PRO A 320 -5.84 16.52 -19.05
N LYS A 321 -6.44 15.65 -18.24
CA LYS A 321 -5.79 15.22 -16.99
C LYS A 321 -4.56 14.36 -17.29
N PRO A 322 -3.57 14.27 -16.37
CA PRO A 322 -2.36 13.44 -16.57
C PRO A 322 -2.66 11.97 -16.82
N ASN A 323 -3.78 11.45 -16.31
CA ASN A 323 -4.27 10.11 -16.59
C ASN A 323 -5.01 9.99 -17.92
N MET A 324 -4.84 10.95 -18.83
CA MET A 324 -5.44 11.05 -20.15
C MET A 324 -6.98 11.19 -20.16
N TYR A 325 -7.58 11.51 -19.02
CA TYR A 325 -9.02 11.74 -18.96
C TYR A 325 -9.39 13.03 -19.69
N GLN A 326 -10.33 12.93 -20.62
CA GLN A 326 -10.90 14.05 -21.39
C GLN A 326 -12.42 14.02 -21.33
N SER A 327 -13.05 15.13 -21.01
CA SER A 327 -14.50 15.34 -21.02
C SER A 327 -14.82 16.81 -20.74
N LEU A 328 -15.91 17.35 -21.26
CA LEU A 328 -16.48 18.58 -20.71
C LEU A 328 -17.36 18.21 -19.53
N HIS A 329 -17.25 18.94 -18.44
CA HIS A 329 -18.08 18.80 -17.25
C HIS A 329 -18.77 20.12 -16.99
N THR A 330 -20.08 20.11 -16.91
CA THR A 330 -20.87 21.26 -16.49
C THR A 330 -21.91 20.84 -15.45
N THR A 331 -22.10 21.65 -14.42
CA THR A 331 -23.20 21.51 -13.48
C THR A 331 -24.25 22.53 -13.82
N VAL A 332 -25.46 22.08 -14.04
CA VAL A 332 -26.58 22.94 -14.45
C VAL A 332 -27.75 22.77 -13.47
N ILE A 333 -28.62 23.79 -13.42
CA ILE A 333 -29.84 23.77 -12.62
C ILE A 333 -30.96 23.20 -13.48
N GLY A 334 -31.47 22.04 -13.09
CA GLY A 334 -32.53 21.34 -13.78
C GLY A 334 -33.92 21.73 -13.31
N PRO A 335 -34.93 20.98 -13.76
CA PRO A 335 -36.31 21.16 -13.30
C PRO A 335 -36.38 21.13 -11.76
N ASN A 336 -37.30 21.93 -11.20
CA ASN A 336 -37.48 22.08 -9.74
C ASN A 336 -36.26 22.64 -8.96
N GLY A 337 -35.33 23.31 -9.64
CA GLY A 337 -34.14 23.91 -9.00
C GLY A 337 -33.08 22.91 -8.53
N THR A 338 -33.18 21.63 -8.93
CA THR A 338 -32.22 20.59 -8.53
C THR A 338 -30.99 20.60 -9.46
N PRO A 339 -29.78 20.86 -8.97
CA PRO A 339 -28.59 20.83 -9.78
C PRO A 339 -28.17 19.38 -10.14
N PHE A 340 -27.67 19.20 -11.37
CA PHE A 340 -27.10 17.93 -11.84
C PHE A 340 -25.88 18.17 -12.72
N GLU A 341 -25.01 17.17 -12.80
CA GLU A 341 -23.79 17.23 -13.63
C GLU A 341 -24.02 16.60 -15.00
N ILE A 342 -23.55 17.25 -16.05
CA ILE A 342 -23.48 16.69 -17.40
C ILE A 342 -22.03 16.52 -17.81
N GLN A 343 -21.70 15.32 -18.32
CA GLN A 343 -20.41 14.95 -18.85
C GLN A 343 -20.52 14.72 -20.36
N ILE A 344 -19.78 15.47 -21.17
CA ILE A 344 -19.82 15.38 -22.62
C ILE A 344 -18.45 14.97 -23.13
N ARG A 345 -18.38 13.94 -23.96
CA ARG A 345 -17.13 13.41 -24.51
C ARG A 345 -17.36 12.58 -25.79
N THR A 346 -16.30 12.37 -26.56
CA THR A 346 -16.34 11.49 -27.71
C THR A 346 -16.27 10.00 -27.32
N TRP A 347 -16.59 9.11 -28.28
CA TRP A 347 -16.41 7.67 -28.07
C TRP A 347 -14.99 7.26 -27.75
N GLU A 348 -14.01 7.89 -28.38
CA GLU A 348 -12.59 7.65 -28.08
C GLU A 348 -12.24 8.06 -26.65
N MET A 349 -12.61 9.29 -26.25
CA MET A 349 -12.42 9.79 -24.88
C MET A 349 -13.15 8.91 -23.86
N HIS A 350 -14.34 8.39 -24.22
CA HIS A 350 -15.09 7.48 -23.35
C HIS A 350 -14.31 6.18 -23.11
N ARG A 351 -13.77 5.56 -24.17
CA ARG A 351 -13.00 4.34 -24.07
C ARG A 351 -11.74 4.54 -23.22
N ILE A 352 -11.02 5.65 -23.44
CA ILE A 352 -9.84 6.01 -22.66
C ILE A 352 -10.21 6.26 -21.18
N ALA A 353 -11.29 6.99 -20.91
CA ALA A 353 -11.74 7.30 -19.57
C ALA A 353 -12.18 6.06 -18.75
N GLU A 354 -12.69 5.02 -19.41
CA GLU A 354 -13.14 3.79 -18.74
C GLU A 354 -12.01 2.78 -18.55
N ASN A 355 -11.17 2.57 -19.58
CA ASN A 355 -10.16 1.51 -19.63
C ASN A 355 -8.71 2.04 -19.45
N GLY A 356 -8.52 3.37 -19.48
CA GLY A 356 -7.21 3.99 -19.31
C GLY A 356 -6.19 3.54 -20.35
N ILE A 357 -4.97 3.28 -19.89
CA ILE A 357 -3.86 2.86 -20.74
C ILE A 357 -4.14 1.55 -21.51
N ALA A 358 -5.00 0.69 -20.99
CA ALA A 358 -5.42 -0.54 -21.68
C ALA A 358 -6.16 -0.26 -23.01
N ALA A 359 -6.85 0.89 -23.13
CA ALA A 359 -7.53 1.27 -24.35
C ALA A 359 -6.60 1.52 -25.55
N HIS A 360 -5.34 1.89 -25.28
CA HIS A 360 -4.34 2.16 -26.32
C HIS A 360 -3.65 0.89 -26.86
N TRP A 361 -3.85 -0.27 -26.22
CA TRP A 361 -3.22 -1.53 -26.63
C TRP A 361 -3.74 -2.03 -27.99
N LYS A 362 -4.99 -1.78 -28.31
CA LYS A 362 -5.65 -2.19 -29.54
C LYS A 362 -5.02 -1.59 -30.84
N TYR A 363 -4.28 -0.50 -30.73
CA TYR A 363 -3.72 0.22 -31.90
C TYR A 363 -2.31 -0.24 -32.30
N LYS A 364 -1.64 -1.13 -31.53
CA LYS A 364 -0.20 -1.42 -31.69
C LYS A 364 0.18 -2.60 -32.58
N GLU A 365 -0.76 -3.40 -33.08
CA GLU A 365 -0.43 -4.50 -34.00
C GLU A 365 0.00 -4.05 -35.42
N GLY A 366 0.32 -2.76 -35.63
CA GLY A 366 0.74 -2.29 -36.95
C GLY A 366 1.52 -0.99 -37.04
N ILE A 367 1.76 -0.26 -35.95
CA ILE A 367 2.44 1.05 -36.02
C ILE A 367 3.58 1.12 -35.00
N SER A 368 4.83 1.15 -35.50
CA SER A 368 6.06 1.42 -34.73
C SER A 368 6.13 2.90 -34.32
N GLY A 369 5.38 3.30 -33.31
CA GLY A 369 5.45 4.63 -32.69
C GLY A 369 5.91 4.53 -31.23
N LYS A 370 7.22 4.43 -30.98
CA LYS A 370 7.83 4.43 -29.63
C LYS A 370 7.59 5.71 -28.84
N THR A 371 7.25 6.83 -29.47
CA THR A 371 7.27 8.17 -28.87
C THR A 371 6.10 8.51 -27.97
N ASP A 372 4.90 8.01 -28.19
CA ASP A 372 3.69 8.44 -27.42
C ASP A 372 3.48 7.65 -26.12
N MET A 373 3.87 6.38 -26.07
CA MET A 373 3.82 5.55 -24.86
C MET A 373 4.96 5.89 -23.87
N ASP A 374 6.11 6.30 -24.38
CA ASP A 374 7.25 6.65 -23.57
C ASP A 374 7.01 7.93 -22.74
N SER A 375 6.34 8.92 -23.32
CA SER A 375 5.92 10.13 -22.60
C SER A 375 4.85 9.85 -21.52
N LYS A 376 3.95 8.90 -21.78
CA LYS A 376 2.88 8.50 -20.84
C LYS A 376 3.41 7.69 -19.64
N LEU A 377 4.59 7.07 -19.76
CA LEU A 377 5.26 6.32 -18.70
C LEU A 377 6.43 7.08 -18.07
N GLU A 378 6.63 8.35 -18.44
CA GLU A 378 7.72 9.17 -17.92
C GLU A 378 7.70 9.29 -16.38
N TRP A 379 6.51 9.37 -15.78
CA TRP A 379 6.36 9.36 -14.32
C TRP A 379 6.87 8.06 -13.68
N VAL A 380 6.74 6.90 -14.36
CA VAL A 380 7.29 5.63 -13.87
C VAL A 380 8.82 5.66 -13.90
N ARG A 381 9.40 6.21 -14.98
CA ARG A 381 10.86 6.38 -15.09
C ARG A 381 11.38 7.35 -14.04
N GLN A 382 10.70 8.49 -13.84
CA GLN A 382 11.03 9.44 -12.78
C GLN A 382 10.97 8.79 -11.39
N LEU A 383 9.99 7.93 -11.16
CA LEU A 383 9.84 7.15 -9.93
C LEU A 383 10.99 6.15 -9.74
N LEU A 384 11.47 5.53 -10.82
CA LEU A 384 12.62 4.62 -10.82
C LEU A 384 13.95 5.35 -10.63
N ASP A 385 14.13 6.50 -11.27
CA ASP A 385 15.30 7.36 -11.07
C ASP A 385 15.39 7.83 -9.61
N THR A 386 14.24 7.98 -8.95
CA THR A 386 14.15 8.28 -7.51
C THR A 386 14.70 7.12 -6.66
N GLN A 387 14.50 5.86 -7.10
CA GLN A 387 14.92 4.68 -6.34
C GLN A 387 16.43 4.54 -6.19
N THR A 388 17.20 4.96 -7.17
CA THR A 388 18.67 4.90 -7.11
C THR A 388 19.26 5.79 -6.02
N ASN A 389 18.48 6.74 -5.50
CA ASN A 389 18.92 7.74 -4.52
C ASN A 389 18.23 7.63 -3.16
N ILE A 390 17.12 6.87 -3.02
CA ILE A 390 16.42 6.66 -1.75
C ILE A 390 16.87 5.32 -1.16
N ILE A 391 17.64 5.40 -0.08
CA ILE A 391 18.22 4.25 0.62
C ILE A 391 17.27 3.73 1.71
N ASP A 392 16.27 4.55 2.10
CA ASP A 392 15.32 4.24 3.16
C ASP A 392 13.96 3.78 2.62
N THR A 393 13.51 2.65 3.12
CA THR A 393 12.26 1.99 2.75
C THR A 393 11.02 2.84 3.11
N ASP A 394 11.06 3.52 4.26
CA ASP A 394 9.95 4.35 4.74
C ASP A 394 9.86 5.67 3.97
N ASP A 395 11.02 6.29 3.68
CA ASP A 395 11.08 7.50 2.86
C ASP A 395 10.62 7.22 1.42
N PHE A 396 10.94 6.05 0.86
CA PHE A 396 10.45 5.61 -0.44
C PHE A 396 8.91 5.50 -0.45
N PHE A 397 8.33 4.84 0.56
CA PHE A 397 6.87 4.66 0.63
C PHE A 397 6.13 5.97 0.80
N ASN A 398 6.64 6.88 1.65
CA ASN A 398 6.05 8.20 1.87
C ASN A 398 6.14 9.08 0.62
N THR A 399 7.26 9.04 -0.08
CA THR A 399 7.47 9.78 -1.33
C THR A 399 6.58 9.24 -2.45
N LEU A 400 6.51 7.90 -2.58
CA LEU A 400 5.61 7.23 -3.51
C LEU A 400 4.15 7.59 -3.23
N LYS A 401 3.78 7.63 -1.96
CA LYS A 401 2.44 7.98 -1.52
C LYS A 401 2.10 9.43 -1.91
N PHE A 402 3.01 10.36 -1.70
CA PHE A 402 2.80 11.75 -2.07
C PHE A 402 2.64 11.93 -3.59
N ASP A 403 3.54 11.35 -4.40
CA ASP A 403 3.51 11.52 -5.86
C ASP A 403 2.34 10.78 -6.54
N LEU A 404 1.80 9.71 -5.92
CA LEU A 404 0.70 8.93 -6.48
C LEU A 404 -0.69 9.36 -6.01
N PHE A 405 -0.82 9.97 -4.82
CA PHE A 405 -2.12 10.06 -4.12
C PHE A 405 -2.65 11.48 -3.93
N GLU A 406 -1.81 12.52 -4.02
CA GLU A 406 -2.29 13.89 -3.88
C GLU A 406 -3.09 14.32 -5.12
N GLU A 407 -4.13 15.12 -4.90
CA GLU A 407 -4.85 15.79 -5.98
C GLU A 407 -3.87 16.71 -6.73
N GLU A 408 -4.04 16.87 -8.04
CA GLU A 408 -3.15 17.72 -8.83
C GLU A 408 -3.64 19.16 -8.89
N VAL A 409 -2.70 20.09 -8.89
CA VAL A 409 -2.92 21.51 -9.15
C VAL A 409 -2.27 21.91 -10.47
N PHE A 410 -2.97 22.70 -11.26
CA PHE A 410 -2.50 23.22 -12.54
C PHE A 410 -2.05 24.67 -12.35
N VAL A 411 -0.77 24.92 -12.58
CA VAL A 411 -0.12 26.19 -12.36
C VAL A 411 0.42 26.71 -13.69
N PHE A 412 0.31 27.99 -13.95
CA PHE A 412 0.72 28.60 -15.21
C PHE A 412 2.09 29.25 -15.10
N THR A 413 2.91 29.11 -16.13
CA THR A 413 4.06 29.98 -16.32
C THR A 413 3.60 31.36 -16.88
N PRO A 414 4.39 32.42 -16.80
CA PRO A 414 4.07 33.73 -17.41
C PRO A 414 3.83 33.67 -18.93
N GLN A 415 4.34 32.61 -19.57
CA GLN A 415 4.15 32.37 -21.02
C GLN A 415 2.87 31.56 -21.31
N GLY A 416 2.05 31.26 -20.29
CA GLY A 416 0.82 30.50 -20.43
C GLY A 416 1.00 28.97 -20.51
N LYS A 417 2.22 28.44 -20.32
CA LYS A 417 2.42 26.98 -20.26
C LYS A 417 1.86 26.44 -18.94
N VAL A 418 1.04 25.39 -19.02
CA VAL A 418 0.47 24.72 -17.85
C VAL A 418 1.44 23.67 -17.31
N ILE A 419 1.68 23.69 -16.00
CA ILE A 419 2.47 22.71 -15.27
C ILE A 419 1.55 22.04 -14.26
N SER A 420 1.44 20.72 -14.31
CA SER A 420 0.73 19.91 -13.32
C SER A 420 1.68 19.52 -12.18
N LEU A 421 1.22 19.68 -10.94
CA LEU A 421 1.96 19.32 -9.73
C LEU A 421 1.01 18.64 -8.73
N PRO A 422 1.51 17.74 -7.86
CA PRO A 422 0.73 17.29 -6.71
C PRO A 422 0.25 18.46 -5.85
N ALA A 423 -0.96 18.41 -5.31
CA ALA A 423 -1.45 19.42 -4.38
C ALA A 423 -0.49 19.58 -3.20
N LYS A 424 -0.39 20.81 -2.66
CA LYS A 424 0.58 21.19 -1.61
C LYS A 424 2.04 21.24 -2.07
N SER A 425 2.32 21.13 -3.37
CA SER A 425 3.64 21.41 -3.92
C SER A 425 4.02 22.86 -3.71
N THR A 426 5.32 23.12 -3.55
CA THR A 426 5.85 24.47 -3.31
C THR A 426 6.33 25.13 -4.60
N VAL A 427 6.66 26.42 -4.53
CA VAL A 427 7.28 27.14 -5.66
C VAL A 427 8.65 26.55 -6.05
N ILE A 428 9.34 25.87 -5.12
CA ILE A 428 10.57 25.11 -5.42
C ILE A 428 10.22 23.91 -6.31
N ASP A 429 9.18 23.15 -5.96
CA ASP A 429 8.73 22.01 -6.76
C ASP A 429 8.35 22.46 -8.19
N PHE A 430 7.67 23.61 -8.29
CA PHE A 430 7.31 24.20 -9.58
C PHE A 430 8.54 24.58 -10.41
N ALA A 431 9.59 25.18 -9.79
CA ALA A 431 10.82 25.54 -10.48
C ALA A 431 11.51 24.30 -11.11
N PHE A 432 11.61 23.20 -10.35
CA PHE A 432 12.18 21.95 -10.84
C PHE A 432 11.29 21.22 -11.85
N ALA A 433 9.98 21.43 -11.81
CA ALA A 433 9.05 20.90 -12.80
C ALA A 433 9.13 21.62 -14.15
N ILE A 434 9.48 22.90 -14.17
CA ILE A 434 9.74 23.62 -15.43
C ILE A 434 11.02 23.08 -16.09
N HIS A 435 12.14 23.16 -15.38
CA HIS A 435 13.45 22.68 -15.84
C HIS A 435 14.43 22.60 -14.68
N SER A 436 15.33 21.60 -14.66
CA SER A 436 16.31 21.44 -13.59
C SER A 436 17.21 22.68 -13.42
N GLU A 437 17.64 23.32 -14.53
CA GLU A 437 18.46 24.52 -14.49
C GLU A 437 17.74 25.73 -13.86
N VAL A 438 16.42 25.84 -14.09
CA VAL A 438 15.59 26.88 -13.44
C VAL A 438 15.56 26.65 -11.95
N GLY A 439 15.36 25.38 -11.53
CA GLY A 439 15.39 25.00 -10.13
C GLY A 439 16.75 25.27 -9.47
N TYR A 440 17.87 24.93 -10.13
CA TYR A 440 19.20 25.15 -9.58
C TYR A 440 19.55 26.64 -9.43
N LYS A 441 19.07 27.50 -10.33
CA LYS A 441 19.33 28.93 -10.35
C LYS A 441 18.27 29.77 -9.65
N MET A 442 17.26 29.14 -9.03
CA MET A 442 16.16 29.83 -8.37
C MET A 442 16.67 30.67 -7.20
N SER A 443 16.36 31.96 -7.20
CA SER A 443 16.60 32.90 -6.12
C SER A 443 15.34 33.31 -5.36
N GLY A 444 14.16 33.16 -5.99
CA GLY A 444 12.85 33.45 -5.41
C GLY A 444 11.73 33.20 -6.40
N ALA A 445 10.51 33.50 -6.02
CA ALA A 445 9.34 33.35 -6.87
C ALA A 445 8.32 34.48 -6.68
N LYS A 446 7.55 34.75 -7.74
CA LYS A 446 6.35 35.58 -7.69
C LYS A 446 5.14 34.74 -8.06
N VAL A 447 4.06 34.93 -7.33
CA VAL A 447 2.76 34.32 -7.61
C VAL A 447 1.76 35.43 -7.89
N ASN A 448 1.13 35.42 -9.05
CA ASN A 448 0.22 36.48 -9.52
C ASN A 448 0.83 37.89 -9.38
N GLY A 449 2.12 37.99 -9.71
CA GLY A 449 2.90 39.26 -9.64
C GLY A 449 3.43 39.65 -8.26
N LYS A 450 3.11 38.90 -7.17
CA LYS A 450 3.57 39.19 -5.80
C LYS A 450 4.69 38.23 -5.40
N ILE A 451 5.75 38.77 -4.77
CA ILE A 451 6.85 37.93 -4.23
C ILE A 451 6.31 37.09 -3.08
N VAL A 452 6.65 35.79 -3.11
CA VAL A 452 6.23 34.80 -2.09
C VAL A 452 7.47 34.10 -1.50
N PRO A 453 7.36 33.56 -0.27
CA PRO A 453 8.45 32.77 0.33
C PRO A 453 8.59 31.41 -0.37
N ASN A 454 9.76 30.79 -0.28
CA ASN A 454 10.09 29.52 -0.95
C ASN A 454 9.21 28.33 -0.49
N ASN A 455 8.61 28.41 0.69
CA ASN A 455 7.67 27.41 1.22
C ASN A 455 6.21 27.65 0.82
N TYR A 456 5.93 28.65 -0.02
CA TYR A 456 4.59 28.94 -0.51
C TYR A 456 4.06 27.72 -1.30
N MET A 457 2.87 27.26 -0.93
CA MET A 457 2.18 26.14 -1.60
C MET A 457 1.34 26.69 -2.75
N VAL A 458 1.67 26.29 -3.96
CA VAL A 458 0.99 26.74 -5.17
C VAL A 458 -0.46 26.22 -5.23
N GLN A 459 -1.36 27.05 -5.75
CA GLN A 459 -2.76 26.74 -5.89
C GLN A 459 -3.18 26.64 -7.36
N ASN A 460 -4.31 25.98 -7.59
CA ASN A 460 -4.82 25.79 -8.95
C ASN A 460 -5.18 27.12 -9.62
N GLY A 461 -4.67 27.32 -10.83
CA GLY A 461 -4.94 28.53 -11.63
C GLY A 461 -3.98 29.71 -11.39
N GLU A 462 -3.00 29.58 -10.49
CA GLU A 462 -2.01 30.64 -10.24
C GLU A 462 -0.97 30.75 -11.35
N ILE A 463 -0.52 31.99 -11.60
CA ILE A 463 0.59 32.29 -12.50
C ILE A 463 1.85 32.45 -11.64
N VAL A 464 2.83 31.56 -11.85
CA VAL A 464 4.06 31.51 -11.06
C VAL A 464 5.26 31.89 -11.95
N GLU A 465 5.98 32.92 -11.55
CA GLU A 465 7.24 33.39 -12.16
C GLU A 465 8.41 33.03 -11.24
N ILE A 466 9.38 32.25 -11.74
CA ILE A 466 10.60 31.91 -11.00
C ILE A 466 11.67 32.93 -11.30
N LEU A 467 12.19 33.57 -10.24
CA LEU A 467 13.33 34.49 -10.31
C LEU A 467 14.62 33.66 -10.24
N THR A 468 15.53 33.89 -11.19
CA THR A 468 16.79 33.15 -11.28
C THR A 468 17.98 34.05 -11.12
N ALA A 469 19.07 33.57 -10.50
CA ALA A 469 20.37 34.22 -10.38
C ALA A 469 21.49 33.21 -10.66
N ASN A 470 22.56 33.68 -11.33
CA ASN A 470 23.67 32.79 -11.71
C ASN A 470 24.60 32.40 -10.56
N THR A 471 24.48 33.01 -9.41
CA THR A 471 25.38 32.86 -8.25
C THR A 471 24.82 31.98 -7.14
N HIS A 472 23.59 31.47 -7.28
CA HIS A 472 22.91 30.68 -6.24
C HIS A 472 22.72 29.24 -6.71
N GLY A 473 23.06 28.29 -5.83
CA GLY A 473 22.66 26.89 -5.95
C GLY A 473 21.56 26.55 -4.94
N PRO A 474 20.97 25.35 -5.00
CA PRO A 474 19.99 24.89 -4.03
C PRO A 474 20.52 24.96 -2.59
N SER A 475 19.67 25.36 -1.65
CA SER A 475 19.97 25.28 -0.22
C SER A 475 19.59 23.90 0.35
N ARG A 476 20.30 23.41 1.38
CA ARG A 476 19.95 22.17 2.08
C ARG A 476 18.57 22.23 2.73
N ASP A 477 18.14 23.42 3.16
CA ASP A 477 16.80 23.59 3.73
C ASP A 477 15.68 23.35 2.71
N TRP A 478 15.97 23.48 1.41
CA TRP A 478 15.00 23.17 0.37
C TRP A 478 14.54 21.72 0.39
N LEU A 479 15.41 20.77 0.81
CA LEU A 479 15.03 19.36 0.99
C LEU A 479 13.92 19.14 2.03
N LYS A 480 13.80 20.06 3.02
CA LYS A 480 12.73 20.03 4.02
C LYS A 480 11.44 20.70 3.50
N ILE A 481 11.60 21.66 2.58
CA ILE A 481 10.51 22.48 2.05
C ILE A 481 9.82 21.80 0.87
N CYS A 482 10.61 21.30 -0.10
CA CYS A 482 10.07 20.67 -1.30
C CYS A 482 9.35 19.35 -0.97
N ARG A 483 8.29 19.09 -1.73
CA ARG A 483 7.41 17.93 -1.51
C ARG A 483 7.61 16.84 -2.55
N THR A 484 7.85 17.23 -3.82
CA THR A 484 7.96 16.26 -4.92
C THR A 484 9.29 15.50 -4.88
N SER A 485 9.22 14.23 -5.27
CA SER A 485 10.41 13.39 -5.44
C SER A 485 11.37 13.95 -6.48
N GLN A 486 10.84 14.53 -7.56
CA GLN A 486 11.64 15.13 -8.64
C GLN A 486 12.52 16.26 -8.10
N ALA A 487 11.97 17.23 -7.35
CA ALA A 487 12.74 18.33 -6.77
C ALA A 487 13.80 17.81 -5.79
N LYS A 488 13.43 16.92 -4.87
CA LYS A 488 14.35 16.31 -3.90
C LYS A 488 15.52 15.60 -4.57
N ASN A 489 15.25 14.81 -5.61
CA ASN A 489 16.28 14.09 -6.34
C ASN A 489 17.23 15.01 -7.08
N LYS A 490 16.70 16.03 -7.78
CA LYS A 490 17.53 16.98 -8.49
C LYS A 490 18.42 17.80 -7.53
N ILE A 491 17.88 18.21 -6.38
CA ILE A 491 18.65 18.90 -5.34
C ILE A 491 19.76 17.98 -4.81
N ASN A 492 19.45 16.71 -4.49
CA ASN A 492 20.45 15.75 -4.02
C ASN A 492 21.52 15.46 -5.08
N GLN A 493 21.15 15.33 -6.37
CA GLN A 493 22.09 15.17 -7.48
C GLN A 493 23.02 16.37 -7.59
N TRP A 494 22.47 17.60 -7.43
CA TRP A 494 23.30 18.83 -7.46
C TRP A 494 24.31 18.84 -6.32
N PHE A 495 23.91 18.57 -5.08
CA PHE A 495 24.82 18.46 -3.94
C PHE A 495 25.89 17.38 -4.11
N LYS A 496 25.50 16.24 -4.65
CA LYS A 496 26.42 15.14 -4.92
C LYS A 496 27.49 15.52 -5.93
N ARG A 497 27.14 16.34 -6.92
CA ARG A 497 28.03 16.72 -8.03
C ARG A 497 28.92 17.92 -7.69
N GLU A 498 28.34 19.01 -7.18
CA GLU A 498 29.01 20.29 -7.07
C GLU A 498 29.80 20.49 -5.76
N ARG A 499 29.48 19.74 -4.72
CA ARG A 499 30.10 19.86 -3.40
C ARG A 499 30.55 18.52 -2.81
N ARG A 500 31.11 17.66 -3.63
CA ARG A 500 31.45 16.30 -3.19
C ARG A 500 32.45 16.33 -2.02
N ASP A 501 33.50 17.14 -2.11
CA ASP A 501 34.56 17.18 -1.09
C ASP A 501 34.04 17.78 0.24
N GLU A 502 33.28 18.87 0.19
CA GLU A 502 32.63 19.45 1.38
C GLU A 502 31.64 18.44 2.02
N ASN A 503 30.94 17.68 1.20
CA ASN A 503 30.03 16.66 1.71
C ASN A 503 30.76 15.47 2.37
N ILE A 504 31.92 15.09 1.88
CA ILE A 504 32.74 14.05 2.50
C ILE A 504 33.17 14.49 3.90
N GLU A 505 33.72 15.70 4.03
CA GLU A 505 34.14 16.24 5.32
C GLU A 505 32.98 16.40 6.30
N HIS A 506 31.89 17.00 5.85
CA HIS A 506 30.68 17.14 6.68
C HIS A 506 30.06 15.80 7.08
N GLY A 507 30.08 14.81 6.19
CA GLY A 507 29.61 13.44 6.49
C GLY A 507 30.48 12.74 7.55
N LYS A 508 31.78 12.90 7.50
CA LYS A 508 32.72 12.42 8.53
C LYS A 508 32.37 13.03 9.90
N GLU A 509 32.22 14.37 9.96
CA GLU A 509 31.85 15.06 11.19
C GLU A 509 30.52 14.60 11.78
N LEU A 510 29.49 14.39 10.92
CA LEU A 510 28.19 13.90 11.37
C LEU A 510 28.27 12.49 11.95
N ILE A 511 29.02 11.60 11.33
CA ILE A 511 29.21 10.22 11.79
C ILE A 511 30.02 10.21 13.10
N GLU A 512 31.10 10.99 13.19
CA GLU A 512 31.87 11.08 14.43
C GLU A 512 31.05 11.64 15.59
N ARG A 513 30.23 12.66 15.36
CA ARG A 513 29.33 13.21 16.38
C ARG A 513 28.34 12.16 16.88
N GLU A 514 27.80 11.35 15.99
CA GLU A 514 26.87 10.28 16.34
C GLU A 514 27.56 9.13 17.07
N LEU A 515 28.80 8.76 16.69
CA LEU A 515 29.62 7.78 17.40
C LEU A 515 29.88 8.21 18.84
N ARG A 516 30.27 9.48 19.05
CA ARG A 516 30.45 10.06 20.38
C ARG A 516 29.18 10.03 21.23
N ARG A 517 28.01 10.28 20.59
CA ARG A 517 26.71 10.25 21.27
C ARG A 517 26.37 8.87 21.83
N ILE A 518 26.78 7.80 21.18
CA ILE A 518 26.53 6.42 21.62
C ILE A 518 27.68 5.83 22.42
N GLY A 519 28.75 6.61 22.72
CA GLY A 519 29.87 6.18 23.51
C GLY A 519 30.86 5.23 22.85
N ASN A 520 30.89 5.19 21.53
CA ASN A 520 31.81 4.35 20.75
C ASN A 520 32.82 5.21 19.99
N THR A 521 34.02 4.66 19.73
CA THR A 521 35.04 5.32 18.93
C THR A 521 34.99 4.86 17.47
N HIS A 522 35.54 5.69 16.56
CA HIS A 522 35.64 5.36 15.13
C HIS A 522 36.45 4.05 14.93
N GLU A 523 37.56 3.87 15.66
CA GLU A 523 38.42 2.68 15.58
C GLU A 523 37.71 1.37 15.93
N GLN A 524 36.73 1.44 16.85
CA GLN A 524 35.96 0.27 17.28
C GLN A 524 34.96 -0.23 16.27
N LEU A 525 34.29 0.67 15.54
CA LEU A 525 33.18 0.34 14.68
C LEU A 525 33.51 0.44 13.17
N PHE A 526 34.56 1.19 12.77
CA PHE A 526 34.94 1.36 11.37
C PHE A 526 36.02 0.37 10.92
N LYS A 527 35.79 -0.95 11.09
CA LYS A 527 36.64 -1.98 10.54
C LYS A 527 36.34 -2.23 9.06
N GLN A 528 37.38 -2.51 8.27
CA GLN A 528 37.25 -2.70 6.81
C GLN A 528 36.19 -3.74 6.44
N GLU A 529 36.06 -4.83 7.21
CA GLU A 529 35.08 -5.89 6.97
C GLU A 529 33.64 -5.38 7.08
N TRP A 530 33.35 -4.52 8.08
CA TRP A 530 31.99 -3.98 8.28
C TRP A 530 31.68 -2.84 7.33
N ILE A 531 32.69 -2.06 6.97
CA ILE A 531 32.58 -1.04 5.91
C ILE A 531 32.22 -1.72 4.59
N ALA A 532 32.88 -2.83 4.22
CA ALA A 532 32.57 -3.57 3.01
C ALA A 532 31.12 -4.09 2.97
N ILE A 533 30.59 -4.56 4.12
CA ILE A 533 29.18 -4.98 4.27
C ILE A 533 28.24 -3.80 4.04
N LEU A 534 28.54 -2.62 4.64
CA LEU A 534 27.75 -1.41 4.45
C LEU A 534 27.77 -0.93 3.00
N LEU A 535 28.95 -0.84 2.39
CA LEU A 535 29.13 -0.39 1.00
C LEU A 535 28.32 -1.29 0.05
N ARG A 536 28.44 -2.61 0.23
CA ARG A 536 27.67 -3.58 -0.59
C ARG A 536 26.16 -3.46 -0.38
N ARG A 537 25.72 -3.25 0.85
CA ARG A 537 24.29 -3.13 1.18
C ARG A 537 23.65 -1.87 0.62
N TYR A 538 24.37 -0.74 0.68
CA TYR A 538 23.88 0.55 0.21
C TYR A 538 24.30 0.87 -1.25
N GLY A 539 25.02 -0.03 -1.89
CA GLY A 539 25.42 0.11 -3.30
C GLY A 539 26.47 1.19 -3.54
N PHE A 540 27.28 1.53 -2.52
CA PHE A 540 28.39 2.47 -2.67
C PHE A 540 29.68 1.78 -3.14
N GLN A 541 30.47 2.50 -3.97
CA GLN A 541 31.75 1.98 -4.47
C GLN A 541 32.91 2.28 -3.51
N SER A 542 32.81 3.36 -2.73
CA SER A 542 33.88 3.79 -1.82
C SER A 542 33.30 4.30 -0.49
N ILE A 543 34.14 4.37 0.54
CA ILE A 543 33.80 4.96 1.83
C ILE A 543 33.53 6.46 1.70
N ASP A 544 34.20 7.14 0.76
CA ASP A 544 33.98 8.55 0.49
C ASP A 544 32.59 8.79 -0.08
N ASP A 545 32.05 7.86 -0.88
CA ASP A 545 30.66 7.93 -1.35
C ASP A 545 29.66 7.78 -0.18
N LEU A 546 29.98 6.94 0.79
CA LEU A 546 29.19 6.82 2.02
C LEU A 546 29.22 8.13 2.82
N TYR A 547 30.41 8.71 3.04
CA TYR A 547 30.55 9.99 3.75
C TYR A 547 29.85 11.12 2.98
N ALA A 548 30.07 11.22 1.67
CA ALA A 548 29.36 12.18 0.85
C ALA A 548 27.85 12.03 0.95
N SER A 549 27.34 10.78 0.97
CA SER A 549 25.92 10.50 1.11
C SER A 549 25.35 10.98 2.45
N VAL A 550 26.09 10.80 3.53
CA VAL A 550 25.70 11.31 4.85
C VAL A 550 25.79 12.85 4.87
N GLY A 551 26.81 13.40 4.26
CA GLY A 551 27.05 14.86 4.23
C GLY A 551 25.97 15.65 3.49
N TYR A 552 25.44 15.15 2.36
CA TYR A 552 24.34 15.82 1.67
C TYR A 552 22.95 15.41 2.20
N GLY A 553 22.87 14.49 3.18
CA GLY A 553 21.61 14.08 3.82
C GLY A 553 20.86 12.95 3.11
N GLY A 554 21.47 12.26 2.14
CA GLY A 554 20.91 11.06 1.48
C GLY A 554 20.85 9.84 2.40
N LEU A 555 21.73 9.77 3.40
CA LEU A 555 21.75 8.75 4.44
C LEU A 555 21.98 9.41 5.80
N THR A 556 21.24 9.03 6.84
CA THR A 556 21.45 9.60 8.17
C THR A 556 22.62 8.93 8.89
N ALA A 557 23.45 9.73 9.60
CA ALA A 557 24.56 9.22 10.39
C ALA A 557 24.11 8.17 11.42
N GLN A 558 22.93 8.36 12.00
CA GLN A 558 22.33 7.42 12.97
C GLN A 558 22.14 6.01 12.36
N LYS A 559 21.68 5.91 11.13
CA LYS A 559 21.48 4.61 10.45
C LYS A 559 22.79 3.90 10.16
N VAL A 560 23.81 4.67 9.73
CA VAL A 560 25.16 4.12 9.51
C VAL A 560 25.74 3.54 10.80
N VAL A 561 25.70 4.33 11.86
CA VAL A 561 26.28 3.95 13.16
C VAL A 561 25.50 2.82 13.83
N PHE A 562 24.16 2.86 13.76
CA PHE A 562 23.32 1.76 14.26
C PHE A 562 23.64 0.44 13.57
N ARG A 563 23.85 0.49 12.25
CA ARG A 563 24.15 -0.71 11.47
C ARG A 563 25.52 -1.28 11.75
N LEU A 564 26.54 -0.41 11.86
CA LEU A 564 27.89 -0.84 12.29
C LEU A 564 27.86 -1.49 13.67
N ARG A 565 27.08 -0.94 14.60
CA ARG A 565 26.89 -1.51 15.93
C ARG A 565 26.17 -2.88 15.89
N ASP A 566 25.20 -3.05 15.01
CA ASP A 566 24.51 -4.34 14.81
C ASP A 566 25.47 -5.43 14.32
N GLU A 567 26.33 -5.12 13.34
CA GLU A 567 27.34 -6.04 12.84
C GLU A 567 28.42 -6.34 13.90
N TRP A 568 28.85 -5.34 14.65
CA TRP A 568 29.76 -5.50 15.78
C TRP A 568 29.17 -6.43 16.86
N THR A 569 27.91 -6.25 17.20
CA THR A 569 27.20 -7.07 18.19
C THR A 569 27.06 -8.52 17.73
N LYS A 570 26.79 -8.74 16.43
CA LYS A 570 26.74 -10.10 15.85
C LYS A 570 28.09 -10.81 15.90
N LEU A 571 29.16 -10.08 15.59
CA LEU A 571 30.51 -10.66 15.62
C LEU A 571 30.95 -11.01 17.04
N ASN A 572 30.69 -10.13 18.00
CA ASN A 572 31.02 -10.40 19.41
C ASN A 572 30.25 -11.62 19.94
N LYS A 573 28.97 -11.77 19.61
CA LYS A 573 28.21 -12.99 19.94
C LYS A 573 28.79 -14.24 19.29
N ASN A 574 29.27 -14.15 18.05
CA ASN A 574 29.91 -15.27 17.36
C ASN A 574 31.32 -15.58 17.93
N LEU A 575 32.07 -14.57 18.35
CA LEU A 575 33.36 -14.74 19.01
C LEU A 575 33.22 -15.32 20.40
N GLU A 576 32.23 -14.90 21.20
CA GLU A 576 31.89 -15.52 22.48
C GLU A 576 31.45 -16.97 22.31
N ALA A 577 30.64 -17.26 21.28
CA ALA A 577 30.24 -18.63 20.93
C ALA A 577 31.45 -19.48 20.51
N LYS A 578 32.43 -18.94 19.73
CA LYS A 578 33.66 -19.64 19.37
C LYS A 578 34.59 -19.84 20.54
N LYS A 579 34.77 -18.83 21.40
CA LYS A 579 35.57 -18.96 22.64
C LYS A 579 34.99 -20.01 23.58
N ASN A 580 33.66 -20.06 23.69
CA ASN A 580 32.98 -21.10 24.46
C ASN A 580 33.14 -22.51 23.84
N LEU A 581 33.18 -22.62 22.52
CA LEU A 581 33.48 -23.87 21.80
C LEU A 581 34.94 -24.31 21.97
N GLU A 582 35.90 -23.38 21.89
CA GLU A 582 37.31 -23.66 22.10
C GLU A 582 37.63 -23.98 23.58
N ALA A 583 36.91 -23.35 24.54
CA ALA A 583 37.00 -23.71 25.95
C ALA A 583 36.47 -25.13 26.21
N VAL A 584 35.37 -25.53 25.55
CA VAL A 584 34.85 -26.90 25.65
C VAL A 584 35.81 -27.93 25.02
N TYR A 585 36.49 -27.60 23.89
CA TYR A 585 37.46 -28.47 23.24
C TYR A 585 38.75 -28.65 24.07
N ASN A 586 39.15 -27.62 24.84
CA ASN A 586 40.34 -27.68 25.71
C ASN A 586 40.04 -28.34 27.10
N GLU A 587 38.79 -28.43 27.54
CA GLU A 587 38.37 -29.13 28.75
C GLU A 587 38.19 -30.66 28.55
N GLU A 588 37.94 -31.14 27.32
CA GLU A 588 37.83 -32.57 27.02
C GLU A 588 39.21 -33.33 27.14
N SER A 589 40.32 -32.63 27.37
CA SER A 589 41.66 -33.23 27.51
C SER A 589 42.10 -33.49 28.94
N LYS A 590 41.30 -33.27 29.94
CA LYS A 590 41.65 -33.58 31.37
C LYS A 590 40.47 -34.25 32.09
N THR A 591 40.57 -35.58 32.16
CA THR A 591 40.08 -36.54 33.18
C THR A 591 38.89 -36.15 34.06
N VAL A 592 37.79 -36.81 33.78
CA VAL A 592 36.82 -37.53 34.65
C VAL A 592 36.92 -37.20 36.16
N GLN A 593 35.98 -36.37 36.62
CA GLN A 593 35.20 -36.58 37.84
C GLN A 593 33.85 -35.86 37.69
N ALA A 594 32.76 -36.57 37.92
CA ALA A 594 31.40 -36.10 37.71
C ALA A 594 30.99 -35.10 38.78
N GLU A 595 30.71 -33.85 38.39
CA GLU A 595 29.86 -32.92 39.13
C GLU A 595 28.60 -32.61 38.36
N PRO A 596 27.47 -32.29 38.99
CA PRO A 596 26.16 -32.26 38.34
C PRO A 596 26.05 -31.12 37.30
N ALA A 597 25.58 -31.48 36.13
CA ALA A 597 25.43 -30.63 34.97
C ALA A 597 24.76 -29.27 35.26
N LYS A 598 25.44 -28.18 34.95
CA LYS A 598 24.85 -26.82 34.88
C LYS A 598 23.82 -26.77 33.77
N ARG A 599 22.58 -26.53 34.17
CA ARG A 599 21.41 -26.43 33.29
C ARG A 599 21.52 -25.18 32.41
N HIS A 600 21.50 -25.34 31.08
CA HIS A 600 21.52 -24.21 30.14
C HIS A 600 20.08 -23.68 29.95
N ALA A 601 19.84 -22.45 30.35
CA ALA A 601 18.56 -21.74 30.16
C ALA A 601 18.39 -21.22 28.72
N SER A 602 17.16 -21.24 28.22
CA SER A 602 16.81 -20.64 26.94
C SER A 602 17.00 -19.12 26.93
N SER A 603 17.03 -18.48 25.76
CA SER A 603 17.21 -17.02 25.60
C SER A 603 16.14 -16.15 26.29
N LYS A 604 15.07 -16.75 26.85
CA LYS A 604 13.94 -16.06 27.52
C LYS A 604 13.87 -16.32 29.03
N GLY A 605 14.94 -16.82 29.66
CA GLY A 605 14.94 -17.09 31.11
C GLY A 605 14.01 -18.22 31.52
N ILE A 606 13.86 -19.25 30.70
CA ILE A 606 13.06 -20.46 30.98
C ILE A 606 13.93 -21.68 30.72
N VAL A 607 13.93 -22.61 31.67
CA VAL A 607 14.59 -23.91 31.58
C VAL A 607 13.52 -24.98 31.28
N VAL A 608 13.81 -25.86 30.32
CA VAL A 608 12.92 -26.97 29.91
C VAL A 608 13.54 -28.27 30.38
N LYS A 609 12.75 -29.16 30.97
CA LYS A 609 13.21 -30.44 31.46
C LYS A 609 13.74 -31.29 30.31
N ASP A 610 14.91 -31.88 30.49
CA ASP A 610 15.55 -32.87 29.60
C ASP A 610 15.72 -32.44 28.12
N ILE A 611 15.60 -31.13 27.80
CA ILE A 611 15.80 -30.62 26.46
C ILE A 611 16.70 -29.38 26.50
N ASP A 612 17.93 -29.51 26.04
CA ASP A 612 18.85 -28.40 25.85
C ASP A 612 18.64 -27.75 24.47
N ASN A 613 18.78 -26.41 24.38
CA ASN A 613 18.68 -25.64 23.13
C ASN A 613 17.34 -25.72 22.36
N CYS A 614 16.22 -25.86 23.04
CA CYS A 614 14.92 -25.79 22.38
C CYS A 614 14.42 -24.33 22.21
N LEU A 615 13.66 -24.10 21.15
CA LEU A 615 12.99 -22.81 20.93
C LEU A 615 11.81 -22.68 21.91
N VAL A 616 11.95 -21.79 22.90
CA VAL A 616 10.89 -21.50 23.88
C VAL A 616 10.12 -20.25 23.49
N ARG A 617 8.79 -20.33 23.55
CA ARG A 617 7.88 -19.21 23.29
C ARG A 617 6.88 -19.04 24.43
N LEU A 618 6.75 -17.82 24.94
CA LEU A 618 5.67 -17.46 25.86
C LEU A 618 4.34 -17.39 25.11
N ALA A 619 3.31 -18.04 25.65
CA ALA A 619 1.99 -18.11 25.04
C ALA A 619 1.26 -16.78 25.15
N ARG A 620 0.69 -16.31 24.04
CA ARG A 620 -0.04 -15.03 24.00
C ARG A 620 -1.39 -15.06 24.70
N CYS A 621 -1.99 -16.24 24.86
CA CYS A 621 -3.30 -16.40 25.51
C CYS A 621 -3.29 -16.09 27.02
N CYS A 622 -2.16 -16.27 27.69
CA CYS A 622 -2.04 -16.07 29.14
C CYS A 622 -0.86 -15.18 29.55
N ASN A 623 0.03 -14.84 28.61
CA ASN A 623 1.19 -13.95 28.81
C ASN A 623 1.93 -14.21 30.12
N PRO A 624 2.58 -15.38 30.31
CA PRO A 624 3.24 -15.72 31.55
C PRO A 624 4.42 -14.76 31.82
N VAL A 625 4.61 -14.40 33.11
CA VAL A 625 5.70 -13.54 33.58
C VAL A 625 6.49 -14.27 34.66
N ALA A 626 7.74 -13.86 34.89
CA ALA A 626 8.59 -14.51 35.90
C ALA A 626 7.91 -14.55 37.29
N GLY A 627 7.87 -15.74 37.89
CA GLY A 627 7.16 -16.02 39.13
C GLY A 627 5.74 -16.57 38.98
N ASP A 628 5.19 -16.64 37.75
CA ASP A 628 3.96 -17.43 37.49
C ASP A 628 4.28 -18.92 37.54
N ASP A 629 3.30 -19.76 37.97
CA ASP A 629 3.38 -21.20 37.84
C ASP A 629 3.13 -21.56 36.35
N ILE A 630 4.10 -22.20 35.71
CA ILE A 630 4.14 -22.40 34.28
C ILE A 630 4.18 -23.87 33.88
N VAL A 631 3.72 -24.16 32.68
CA VAL A 631 3.78 -25.47 32.04
C VAL A 631 4.17 -25.31 30.57
N GLY A 632 5.03 -26.17 30.08
CA GLY A 632 5.43 -26.24 28.67
C GLY A 632 4.51 -27.17 27.86
N PHE A 633 4.24 -26.80 26.62
CA PHE A 633 3.52 -27.62 25.66
C PHE A 633 4.35 -27.73 24.38
N ILE A 634 4.72 -28.96 24.00
CA ILE A 634 5.52 -29.24 22.80
C ILE A 634 4.66 -29.04 21.55
N THR A 635 4.99 -28.05 20.73
CA THR A 635 4.27 -27.74 19.50
C THR A 635 4.93 -28.41 18.28
N LYS A 636 4.12 -28.97 17.35
CA LYS A 636 4.64 -29.62 16.12
C LYS A 636 5.43 -28.58 15.28
N GLY A 637 6.75 -28.75 15.20
CA GLY A 637 7.65 -27.90 14.38
C GLY A 637 7.92 -26.46 14.88
N ARG A 638 7.48 -26.06 16.10
CA ARG A 638 7.64 -24.67 16.61
C ARG A 638 8.28 -24.57 17.99
N GLY A 639 8.81 -25.66 18.55
CA GLY A 639 9.41 -25.71 19.87
C GLY A 639 8.39 -25.81 21.00
N VAL A 640 8.78 -25.34 22.21
CA VAL A 640 7.96 -25.41 23.43
C VAL A 640 7.22 -24.07 23.63
N SER A 641 5.88 -24.14 23.71
CA SER A 641 5.03 -23.01 24.10
C SER A 641 4.79 -23.07 25.60
N VAL A 642 5.18 -22.01 26.32
CA VAL A 642 5.05 -21.93 27.77
C VAL A 642 3.80 -21.16 28.14
N HIS A 643 2.95 -21.79 28.92
CA HIS A 643 1.69 -21.26 29.42
C HIS A 643 1.71 -21.15 30.94
N ARG A 644 0.84 -20.35 31.49
CA ARG A 644 0.50 -20.43 32.91
C ARG A 644 -0.29 -21.72 33.15
N ARG A 645 -0.09 -22.34 34.31
CA ARG A 645 -0.78 -23.59 34.66
C ARG A 645 -2.32 -23.42 34.78
N ASP A 646 -2.77 -22.20 35.15
CA ASP A 646 -4.18 -21.83 35.24
C ASP A 646 -4.80 -21.37 33.88
N CYS A 647 -4.09 -21.50 32.77
CA CYS A 647 -4.57 -21.11 31.46
C CYS A 647 -5.70 -22.04 30.96
N PRO A 648 -6.87 -21.52 30.55
CA PRO A 648 -7.96 -22.35 30.04
C PRO A 648 -7.57 -23.25 28.87
N ASN A 649 -6.62 -22.81 28.04
CA ASN A 649 -6.11 -23.59 26.91
C ASN A 649 -5.18 -24.76 27.33
N MET A 650 -4.85 -24.89 28.60
CA MET A 650 -3.98 -25.93 29.16
C MET A 650 -4.74 -26.85 30.11
N ASN A 651 -6.07 -26.90 30.04
CA ASN A 651 -6.88 -27.80 30.85
C ASN A 651 -6.82 -29.25 30.28
N PRO A 652 -6.23 -30.21 31.02
CA PRO A 652 -6.09 -31.60 30.55
C PRO A 652 -7.42 -32.30 30.26
N GLN A 653 -8.53 -31.83 30.85
CA GLN A 653 -9.86 -32.45 30.67
C GLN A 653 -10.48 -32.14 29.31
N SER A 654 -10.04 -31.05 28.65
CA SER A 654 -10.54 -30.59 27.33
C SER A 654 -9.66 -31.01 26.14
N MET A 655 -8.56 -31.76 26.40
CA MET A 655 -7.56 -32.12 25.38
C MET A 655 -7.66 -33.57 24.95
N SER A 656 -7.23 -33.86 23.70
CA SER A 656 -7.10 -35.19 23.15
C SER A 656 -6.01 -36.02 23.88
N GLU A 657 -6.11 -37.33 23.87
CA GLU A 657 -5.09 -38.23 24.48
C GLU A 657 -3.68 -37.99 23.87
N GLU A 658 -3.61 -37.71 22.56
CA GLU A 658 -2.34 -37.39 21.89
C GLU A 658 -1.71 -36.08 22.41
N ASP A 659 -2.51 -35.10 22.80
CA ASP A 659 -2.03 -33.80 23.28
C ASP A 659 -1.64 -33.87 24.77
N LYS A 660 -2.20 -34.74 25.56
CA LYS A 660 -1.81 -34.96 26.97
C LYS A 660 -0.35 -35.42 27.11
N GLY A 661 0.18 -36.20 26.16
CA GLY A 661 1.57 -36.61 26.13
C GLY A 661 2.58 -35.53 25.74
N ARG A 662 2.12 -34.33 25.40
CA ARG A 662 2.97 -33.22 24.91
C ARG A 662 3.26 -32.17 25.98
N PHE A 663 2.80 -32.40 27.21
CA PHE A 663 3.17 -31.55 28.34
C PHE A 663 4.62 -31.80 28.76
N ILE A 664 5.35 -30.74 29.11
CA ILE A 664 6.72 -30.79 29.60
C ILE A 664 6.89 -29.82 30.77
N ASP A 665 7.66 -30.26 31.78
CA ASP A 665 7.95 -29.39 32.90
C ASP A 665 8.93 -28.31 32.49
N VAL A 666 8.60 -27.08 32.90
CA VAL A 666 9.41 -25.87 32.65
C VAL A 666 9.42 -25.02 33.92
N TRP A 667 10.51 -24.28 34.12
CA TRP A 667 10.64 -23.36 35.25
C TRP A 667 11.42 -22.12 34.85
N TRP A 668 11.28 -21.05 35.67
CA TRP A 668 11.99 -19.80 35.47
C TRP A 668 13.47 -19.92 35.88
N ASP A 669 14.33 -19.23 35.16
CA ASP A 669 15.73 -19.08 35.46
C ASP A 669 15.90 -17.79 36.29
N ASP A 670 16.20 -17.93 37.56
CA ASP A 670 16.29 -16.80 38.53
C ASP A 670 17.50 -15.85 38.29
N GLU A 671 18.45 -16.24 37.45
CA GLU A 671 19.67 -15.45 37.23
C GLU A 671 19.54 -14.39 36.14
N ARG A 672 18.41 -14.31 35.39
CA ARG A 672 18.26 -13.38 34.26
C ARG A 672 17.14 -12.36 34.46
N SER A 673 17.52 -11.08 34.44
CA SER A 673 16.58 -9.95 34.45
C SER A 673 16.04 -9.68 33.03
N THR A 674 14.97 -10.38 32.65
CA THR A 674 14.21 -10.11 31.43
C THR A 674 12.90 -9.41 31.77
N SER A 675 12.38 -8.56 30.86
CA SER A 675 11.09 -7.91 31.03
C SER A 675 10.00 -8.65 30.28
N TYR A 676 8.77 -8.64 30.81
CA TYR A 676 7.62 -9.37 30.31
C TYR A 676 6.43 -8.43 30.17
N ILE A 677 5.52 -8.70 29.20
CA ILE A 677 4.32 -7.90 29.00
C ILE A 677 3.14 -8.55 29.72
N ALA A 678 2.51 -7.82 30.65
CA ALA A 678 1.26 -8.22 31.28
C ALA A 678 0.13 -7.27 30.85
N ASN A 679 -1.05 -7.83 30.55
CA ASN A 679 -2.24 -7.06 30.23
C ASN A 679 -3.16 -7.01 31.44
N LEU A 680 -3.56 -5.80 31.86
CA LEU A 680 -4.46 -5.54 32.97
C LEU A 680 -5.75 -4.89 32.45
N GLN A 681 -6.89 -5.25 33.01
CA GLN A 681 -8.15 -4.55 32.85
C GLN A 681 -8.53 -3.89 34.17
N VAL A 682 -8.78 -2.61 34.11
CA VAL A 682 -9.27 -1.78 35.23
C VAL A 682 -10.71 -1.39 34.93
N GLU A 683 -11.58 -1.59 35.90
CA GLU A 683 -12.99 -1.18 35.82
C GLU A 683 -13.24 -0.08 36.85
N ALA A 684 -13.80 1.03 36.41
CA ALA A 684 -14.13 2.17 37.25
C ALA A 684 -15.38 2.88 36.70
N PRO A 685 -16.16 3.63 37.52
CA PRO A 685 -17.15 4.54 36.97
C PRO A 685 -16.52 5.54 36.01
N ASP A 686 -17.28 5.88 34.96
CA ASP A 686 -16.80 6.86 33.97
C ASP A 686 -16.74 8.25 34.66
N ARG A 687 -15.51 8.71 34.91
CA ARG A 687 -15.22 10.04 35.45
C ARG A 687 -13.94 10.60 34.85
N ASP A 688 -13.85 11.92 34.80
CA ASP A 688 -12.64 12.59 34.33
C ASP A 688 -11.43 12.27 35.21
N GLY A 689 -10.30 12.05 34.55
CA GLY A 689 -9.00 11.89 35.21
C GLY A 689 -8.60 10.46 35.61
N VAL A 690 -9.46 9.44 35.55
CA VAL A 690 -9.11 8.05 35.93
C VAL A 690 -7.88 7.54 35.16
N LEU A 691 -7.86 7.75 33.85
CA LEU A 691 -6.73 7.34 33.02
C LEU A 691 -5.44 8.10 33.39
N LEU A 692 -5.54 9.38 33.72
CA LEU A 692 -4.41 10.19 34.14
C LEU A 692 -3.85 9.69 35.48
N GLU A 693 -4.71 9.36 36.44
CA GLU A 693 -4.27 8.79 37.73
C GLU A 693 -3.54 7.46 37.57
N ILE A 694 -4.04 6.58 36.68
CA ILE A 694 -3.38 5.32 36.34
C ILE A 694 -1.99 5.57 35.70
N THR A 695 -1.91 6.49 34.74
CA THR A 695 -0.63 6.81 34.06
C THR A 695 0.38 7.45 35.02
N ASN A 696 -0.08 8.26 35.98
CA ASN A 696 0.79 8.81 37.02
C ASN A 696 1.35 7.74 37.95
N ILE A 697 0.57 6.71 38.31
CA ILE A 697 1.06 5.56 39.10
C ILE A 697 2.11 4.77 38.30
N LEU A 698 1.87 4.52 37.01
CA LEU A 698 2.85 3.83 36.15
C LEU A 698 4.17 4.61 36.07
N SER A 699 4.09 5.92 35.89
CA SER A 699 5.25 6.81 35.86
C SER A 699 5.99 6.85 37.19
N ALA A 700 5.29 6.91 38.34
CA ALA A 700 5.87 6.89 39.66
C ALA A 700 6.58 5.57 39.96
N LEU A 701 6.09 4.45 39.49
CA LEU A 701 6.71 3.13 39.63
C LEU A 701 7.76 2.85 38.55
N LYS A 702 7.99 3.77 37.61
CA LYS A 702 8.87 3.63 36.42
C LYS A 702 8.57 2.37 35.61
N ILE A 703 7.28 2.01 35.49
CA ILE A 703 6.81 0.88 34.70
C ILE A 703 6.40 1.38 33.31
N PRO A 704 7.10 0.95 32.23
CA PRO A 704 6.71 1.32 30.88
C PRO A 704 5.39 0.66 30.49
N PHE A 705 4.48 1.44 29.87
CA PHE A 705 3.29 0.88 29.23
C PHE A 705 3.49 0.75 27.72
N LYS A 706 2.94 -0.30 27.12
CA LYS A 706 3.06 -0.62 25.68
C LYS A 706 1.76 -0.33 24.93
N SER A 707 0.62 -0.44 25.61
CA SER A 707 -0.69 -0.21 25.00
C SER A 707 -1.69 0.28 26.04
N VAL A 708 -2.60 1.15 25.63
CA VAL A 708 -3.76 1.59 26.42
C VAL A 708 -4.96 1.58 25.50
N ASN A 709 -6.05 0.96 25.95
CA ASN A 709 -7.35 0.98 25.29
C ASN A 709 -8.41 1.26 26.36
N ALA A 710 -9.16 2.33 26.19
CA ALA A 710 -10.20 2.72 27.15
C ALA A 710 -11.53 2.93 26.43
N TYR A 711 -12.61 2.36 26.97
CA TYR A 711 -13.96 2.53 26.46
C TYR A 711 -14.98 2.42 27.60
N VAL A 712 -16.15 3.00 27.40
CA VAL A 712 -17.23 2.94 28.37
C VAL A 712 -18.26 1.90 27.92
N ASN A 713 -18.66 1.03 28.81
CA ASN A 713 -19.68 0.01 28.51
C ASN A 713 -21.11 0.59 28.60
N LYS A 714 -22.10 -0.18 28.17
CA LYS A 714 -23.52 0.25 28.20
C LYS A 714 -24.09 0.54 29.61
N LYS A 715 -23.33 0.21 30.66
CA LYS A 715 -23.72 0.45 32.07
C LYS A 715 -23.03 1.69 32.67
N GLY A 716 -22.32 2.50 31.86
CA GLY A 716 -21.59 3.68 32.33
C GLY A 716 -20.32 3.36 33.13
N ILE A 717 -19.74 2.16 32.93
CA ILE A 717 -18.49 1.75 33.54
C ILE A 717 -17.37 1.89 32.51
N ALA A 718 -16.32 2.65 32.85
CA ALA A 718 -15.11 2.75 32.07
C ALA A 718 -14.28 1.47 32.22
N ILE A 719 -13.95 0.85 31.10
CA ILE A 719 -13.07 -0.32 31.01
C ILE A 719 -11.76 0.15 30.38
N ILE A 720 -10.68 0.09 31.16
CA ILE A 720 -9.36 0.54 30.75
C ILE A 720 -8.43 -0.69 30.70
N GLN A 721 -7.99 -1.03 29.50
CA GLN A 721 -7.06 -2.12 29.27
C GLN A 721 -5.67 -1.56 29.04
N ILE A 722 -4.71 -1.97 29.86
CA ILE A 722 -3.32 -1.51 29.80
C ILE A 722 -2.34 -2.68 29.67
N GLY A 723 -1.46 -2.60 28.68
CA GLY A 723 -0.31 -3.49 28.52
C GLY A 723 0.93 -2.87 29.19
N VAL A 724 1.43 -3.49 30.24
CA VAL A 724 2.58 -3.00 31.03
C VAL A 724 3.78 -3.93 30.88
N GLU A 725 4.98 -3.34 30.95
CA GLU A 725 6.23 -4.08 30.92
C GLU A 725 6.77 -4.24 32.36
N ILE A 726 6.79 -5.48 32.85
CA ILE A 726 7.16 -5.82 34.23
C ILE A 726 8.23 -6.90 34.26
N ARG A 727 8.95 -7.04 35.40
CA ARG A 727 10.02 -8.01 35.55
C ARG A 727 9.52 -9.33 36.15
N ASN A 728 8.59 -9.27 37.09
CA ASN A 728 8.10 -10.42 37.84
C ASN A 728 6.68 -10.21 38.37
N THR A 729 6.14 -11.24 39.01
CA THR A 729 4.80 -11.20 39.62
C THR A 729 4.72 -10.23 40.81
N SER A 730 5.83 -9.93 41.50
CA SER A 730 5.85 -8.96 42.59
C SER A 730 5.61 -7.53 42.14
N ASP A 731 6.22 -7.13 41.01
CA ASP A 731 5.97 -5.84 40.35
C ASP A 731 4.50 -5.71 39.94
N LEU A 732 3.92 -6.81 39.39
CA LEU A 732 2.52 -6.84 39.01
C LEU A 732 1.59 -6.70 40.21
N ALA A 733 1.88 -7.37 41.33
CA ALA A 733 1.10 -7.29 42.55
C ALA A 733 1.14 -5.88 43.17
N LEU A 734 2.30 -5.24 43.16
CA LEU A 734 2.48 -3.87 43.63
C LEU A 734 1.66 -2.88 42.78
N LEU A 735 1.74 -3.03 41.46
CA LEU A 735 0.98 -2.20 40.52
C LEU A 735 -0.53 -2.36 40.73
N LYS A 736 -1.03 -3.59 40.82
CA LYS A 736 -2.44 -3.85 41.10
C LYS A 736 -2.90 -3.21 42.40
N LYS A 737 -2.12 -3.37 43.48
CA LYS A 737 -2.42 -2.77 44.79
C LYS A 737 -2.52 -1.24 44.73
N LYS A 738 -1.67 -0.59 43.94
CA LYS A 738 -1.67 0.86 43.77
C LYS A 738 -2.86 1.34 42.92
N ILE A 739 -3.20 0.62 41.85
CA ILE A 739 -4.34 0.99 40.99
C ILE A 739 -5.67 0.81 41.73
N VAL A 740 -5.83 -0.23 42.55
CA VAL A 740 -7.03 -0.44 43.37
C VAL A 740 -7.24 0.69 44.40
N GLN A 741 -6.18 1.40 44.82
CA GLN A 741 -6.28 2.54 45.73
C GLN A 741 -6.85 3.82 45.07
N ILE A 742 -6.97 3.86 43.75
CA ILE A 742 -7.60 4.98 43.03
C ILE A 742 -9.08 5.01 43.39
N GLN A 743 -9.58 6.18 43.79
CA GLN A 743 -10.97 6.36 44.18
C GLN A 743 -11.92 5.99 43.03
N GLY A 744 -12.83 5.05 43.25
CA GLY A 744 -13.80 4.59 42.27
C GLY A 744 -13.37 3.36 41.44
N VAL A 745 -12.13 2.89 41.52
CA VAL A 745 -11.76 1.64 40.85
C VAL A 745 -12.45 0.46 41.54
N THR A 746 -13.27 -0.27 40.78
CA THR A 746 -14.06 -1.41 41.28
C THR A 746 -13.32 -2.74 41.12
N SER A 747 -12.56 -2.91 40.07
CA SER A 747 -11.78 -4.13 39.85
C SER A 747 -10.49 -3.88 39.05
N VAL A 748 -9.46 -4.69 39.34
CA VAL A 748 -8.22 -4.77 38.55
C VAL A 748 -7.89 -6.22 38.29
N THR A 749 -8.13 -6.68 37.07
CA THR A 749 -7.94 -8.07 36.67
C THR A 749 -6.81 -8.19 35.65
N ARG A 750 -6.14 -9.35 35.61
CA ARG A 750 -5.19 -9.66 34.54
C ARG A 750 -5.93 -10.33 33.41
N LEU A 751 -5.85 -9.73 32.22
CA LEU A 751 -6.52 -10.26 31.03
C LEU A 751 -5.84 -11.56 30.57
N GLN A 752 -6.66 -12.54 30.27
CA GLN A 752 -6.34 -13.71 29.48
C GLN A 752 -6.91 -13.46 28.10
N ASN A 753 -6.08 -13.49 27.05
CA ASN A 753 -6.52 -13.23 25.67
C ASN A 753 -7.13 -14.48 25.03
#